data_3513f39a56cac0804fd4c511b84a0d03
#
_entry.id   3513f39a56cac0804fd4c511b84a0d03
#
_cell.length_a   1.000
_cell.length_b   1.000
_cell.length_c   1.000
_cell.angle_alpha   90.00
_cell.angle_beta   90.00
_cell.angle_gamma   90.00
#
_symmetry.space_group_name_H-M   'P 1'
#
loop_
_entity.id
_entity.type
_entity.pdbx_description
1 polymer ?
#
loop_
_entity_poly.entity_id
_entity_poly.type
_entity_poly.pdbx_seq_one_letter_code
_entity_poly.pdbx_strand_id
1 'polypeptide(L)'
;MPWRVNSFELDFLPEPSNIRINMSARLHYIVQATCKMMALLALAASSLAAPAPQTAILQRSLAGPMKEVNEVIFCTRLRYDDPHWYANIGYYCDDENKKAYTGNGSPDASKLFKLNLRTGKLEILLDAKGGSIRDPQVHYDGHTILFSYRPAGTDYYHLYEIQADGTGLRQITSGNFDDFEATYLPDDDILFISTRCKRWVNCWMTQVGIMYRCDRRGQNIEVVSANTEHDNTPWVMPDGRVLYTRWEYVDRSQVEYHHLWVMNPDGTGATIYFGNMHPGVVMIDAKPVPGTDLVVASFSPGHGVNEHNGIATLVGPQQGPDAKTAARPLHKGKLTRDPFPFATNCVMAAMENKIVLLDGSGTVETIYTHDGPGLVHEPRPLVPRQREGRVVKRTHPQSATGLMILADIYNSRNLPGVQRGEIKKLLVLESLPKPVNFSGGMDLTSWLGTFTLERVLGTVPVEPDGSAYFEVPAGRSLFFVALDGRDLSVKRMQSFTDVMPGETLSCVGCHEQRVKTPENKYHGTLMALKRPPSRIEPLANLPDVLDFHRDIQPILDRYCTSCHNYDKREAKLILCGDIGPNWAHSYFSLFAHGLVSDGRNGLGNQPPRSIGSSASRLLKILEKYKPTPQEWRTIWMWIESGAPYAGTYAGLRNAEQQAASERAAGTVFQGCREVLQRRCATCHKPQALPGPIPMPFNVEERRKQQLAAGRPTGIYERIVHTNDPIARLSSYILLNFTRPEKSPLLLGPLAREAGGFGSCGDVFKNTSDADYRLLLDAIKRGKTIIEASHRYGTPEFRPNRQYVREMKRFGILPADFNPDSTPINVFEIDQQYWRSLWPASQPPLAMESRP
;
A
#
# COMPACT_ATOMS: atom_id res chain seq x y z
N MET A 1 -17.54 -13.81 12.36
CA MET A 1 -17.06 -14.26 13.67
C MET A 1 -16.26 -13.13 14.29
N PRO A 2 -16.65 -12.63 15.47
CA PRO A 2 -15.95 -11.49 16.09
C PRO A 2 -14.78 -11.98 16.93
N TRP A 3 -13.63 -11.39 16.75
CA TRP A 3 -12.49 -11.55 17.65
C TRP A 3 -12.73 -10.70 18.91
N ARG A 4 -12.87 -11.37 20.04
CA ARG A 4 -12.82 -10.75 21.36
C ARG A 4 -11.35 -10.54 21.74
N VAL A 5 -11.00 -9.32 22.06
CA VAL A 5 -9.77 -8.99 22.79
C VAL A 5 -10.11 -9.13 24.29
N ASN A 6 -9.49 -10.08 24.95
CA ASN A 6 -9.52 -10.20 26.41
C ASN A 6 -8.45 -9.24 26.99
N SER A 7 -8.90 -8.30 27.77
CA SER A 7 -8.08 -7.51 28.67
C SER A 7 -7.63 -8.40 29.85
N PHE A 8 -6.33 -8.53 30.05
CA PHE A 8 -5.78 -9.08 31.29
C PHE A 8 -5.53 -7.90 32.26
N GLU A 9 -6.20 -7.98 33.39
CA GLU A 9 -5.89 -7.19 34.58
C GLU A 9 -4.65 -7.77 35.26
N LEU A 10 -3.72 -6.89 35.59
CA LEU A 10 -2.56 -7.20 36.43
C LEU A 10 -2.87 -6.90 37.89
N ASP A 11 -2.99 -7.92 38.67
CA ASP A 11 -3.06 -7.82 40.13
C ASP A 11 -1.69 -7.51 40.74
N PHE A 12 -1.69 -6.52 41.60
CA PHE A 12 -0.56 -6.12 42.43
C PHE A 12 -0.34 -7.13 43.58
N LEU A 13 0.90 -7.57 43.72
CA LEU A 13 1.36 -8.24 44.95
C LEU A 13 2.28 -7.30 45.77
N PRO A 14 2.26 -7.36 47.09
CA PRO A 14 2.91 -6.36 47.96
C PRO A 14 4.40 -6.65 48.21
N GLU A 15 5.13 -5.60 48.47
CA GLU A 15 6.54 -5.60 48.82
C GLU A 15 6.82 -6.34 50.16
N PRO A 16 7.97 -7.02 50.28
CA PRO A 16 8.43 -7.51 51.61
C PRO A 16 9.42 -6.52 52.27
N SER A 17 9.12 -6.25 53.49
CA SER A 17 9.86 -5.39 54.42
C SER A 17 11.27 -5.90 54.78
N ASN A 18 12.15 -4.90 55.01
CA ASN A 18 13.51 -4.99 55.53
C ASN A 18 13.73 -5.88 56.72
N ILE A 19 14.74 -6.76 56.63
CA ILE A 19 15.50 -7.25 57.82
C ILE A 19 17.00 -7.12 57.53
N ARG A 20 17.66 -6.25 58.29
CA ARG A 20 19.13 -6.15 58.34
C ARG A 20 19.67 -7.28 59.24
N ILE A 21 20.62 -8.03 58.71
CA ILE A 21 21.53 -8.86 59.51
C ILE A 21 22.98 -8.48 59.12
N ASN A 22 23.69 -8.05 60.13
CA ASN A 22 25.06 -7.63 60.09
C ASN A 22 25.95 -8.87 60.40
N MET A 23 26.79 -9.35 59.48
CA MET A 23 27.81 -10.36 59.74
C MET A 23 29.14 -9.99 59.09
N SER A 24 30.15 -10.08 59.91
CA SER A 24 31.47 -9.51 59.88
C SER A 24 32.44 -10.04 58.79
N ALA A 25 33.40 -9.17 58.56
CA ALA A 25 34.45 -9.12 57.58
C ALA A 25 35.50 -10.23 57.51
N ARG A 26 35.22 -11.48 57.93
CA ARG A 26 36.19 -12.59 57.87
C ARG A 26 35.90 -13.68 56.83
N LEU A 27 34.75 -13.60 56.13
CA LEU A 27 34.40 -14.61 55.11
C LEU A 27 34.73 -14.13 53.67
N HIS A 28 35.22 -12.89 53.54
CA HIS A 28 35.45 -12.30 52.20
C HIS A 28 36.71 -12.79 51.45
N TYR A 29 37.72 -13.23 52.19
CA TYR A 29 39.01 -13.60 51.55
C TYR A 29 39.04 -15.05 51.06
N ILE A 30 38.29 -15.99 51.67
CA ILE A 30 38.24 -17.38 51.23
C ILE A 30 37.29 -17.57 50.00
N VAL A 31 36.22 -16.81 49.93
CA VAL A 31 35.29 -16.85 48.82
C VAL A 31 35.87 -16.21 47.57
N GLN A 32 36.70 -15.16 47.67
CA GLN A 32 37.37 -14.56 46.50
C GLN A 32 38.48 -15.45 45.88
N ALA A 33 39.17 -16.23 46.69
CA ALA A 33 40.23 -17.15 46.20
C ALA A 33 39.60 -18.35 45.47
N THR A 34 38.50 -18.92 45.99
CA THR A 34 37.79 -20.05 45.36
C THR A 34 37.03 -19.64 44.10
N CYS A 35 36.44 -18.43 44.06
CA CYS A 35 35.79 -17.93 42.84
C CYS A 35 36.79 -17.62 41.72
N LYS A 36 37.99 -17.11 42.03
CA LYS A 36 39.03 -16.89 40.99
C LYS A 36 39.63 -18.19 40.45
N MET A 37 39.72 -19.27 41.27
CA MET A 37 40.21 -20.57 40.83
C MET A 37 39.12 -21.33 40.04
N MET A 38 37.83 -21.19 40.37
CA MET A 38 36.74 -21.71 39.56
C MET A 38 36.54 -20.92 38.24
N ALA A 39 36.78 -19.61 38.23
CA ALA A 39 36.71 -18.82 36.98
C ALA A 39 37.89 -19.15 36.04
N LEU A 40 39.07 -19.46 36.55
CA LEU A 40 40.21 -19.90 35.75
C LEU A 40 40.07 -21.36 35.24
N LEU A 41 39.40 -22.25 35.97
CA LEU A 41 39.03 -23.59 35.52
C LEU A 41 37.87 -23.57 34.55
N ALA A 42 36.93 -22.63 34.63
CA ALA A 42 35.86 -22.41 33.67
C ALA A 42 36.37 -21.78 32.35
N LEU A 43 37.43 -20.94 32.40
CA LEU A 43 38.07 -20.40 31.20
C LEU A 43 38.97 -21.42 30.45
N ALA A 44 39.46 -22.46 31.13
CA ALA A 44 40.20 -23.53 30.51
C ALA A 44 39.30 -24.67 29.96
N ALA A 45 38.05 -24.76 30.40
CA ALA A 45 37.08 -25.74 29.91
C ALA A 45 36.24 -25.25 28.70
N SER A 46 36.42 -24.01 28.25
CA SER A 46 35.67 -23.44 27.10
C SER A 46 36.23 -23.73 25.72
N SER A 47 37.21 -24.67 25.60
CA SER A 47 37.83 -24.93 24.29
C SER A 47 37.66 -26.33 23.71
N LEU A 48 36.78 -27.18 24.26
CA LEU A 48 36.41 -28.46 23.63
C LEU A 48 34.93 -28.83 23.99
N ALA A 49 34.00 -28.00 23.53
CA ALA A 49 32.65 -28.50 23.42
C ALA A 49 32.63 -29.53 22.30
N ALA A 50 32.39 -30.80 22.65
CA ALA A 50 32.13 -31.82 21.63
C ALA A 50 31.05 -31.31 20.67
N PRO A 51 31.21 -31.53 19.35
CA PRO A 51 30.22 -31.11 18.40
C PRO A 51 28.86 -31.68 18.80
N ALA A 52 27.82 -30.84 18.84
CA ALA A 52 26.47 -31.30 19.12
C ALA A 52 26.13 -32.46 18.16
N PRO A 53 25.53 -33.55 18.65
CA PRO A 53 25.24 -34.70 17.82
C PRO A 53 24.42 -34.24 16.60
N GLN A 54 24.94 -34.48 15.39
CA GLN A 54 24.27 -34.11 14.15
C GLN A 54 22.96 -34.90 14.05
N THR A 55 21.89 -34.19 13.77
CA THR A 55 20.57 -34.81 13.62
C THR A 55 20.52 -35.72 12.39
N ALA A 56 19.56 -36.65 12.37
CA ALA A 56 19.45 -37.64 11.29
C ALA A 56 19.11 -36.97 9.93
N ILE A 57 18.34 -35.86 9.93
CA ILE A 57 18.05 -35.10 8.70
C ILE A 57 19.32 -34.37 8.23
N LEU A 58 20.03 -33.69 9.12
CA LEU A 58 21.26 -32.99 8.77
C LEU A 58 22.31 -33.95 8.18
N GLN A 59 22.52 -35.12 8.78
CA GLN A 59 23.44 -36.14 8.28
C GLN A 59 23.08 -36.59 6.87
N ARG A 60 21.82 -36.91 6.62
CA ARG A 60 21.34 -37.31 5.27
C ARG A 60 21.50 -36.16 4.27
N SER A 61 21.19 -34.92 4.67
CA SER A 61 21.34 -33.76 3.83
C SER A 61 22.78 -33.48 3.44
N LEU A 62 23.74 -33.58 4.41
CA LEU A 62 25.18 -33.41 4.19
C LEU A 62 25.79 -34.57 3.40
N ALA A 63 25.18 -35.75 3.35
CA ALA A 63 25.56 -36.85 2.47
C ALA A 63 24.92 -36.76 1.08
N GLY A 64 23.92 -35.93 0.90
CA GLY A 64 23.10 -35.79 -0.33
C GLY A 64 23.05 -34.37 -0.87
N PRO A 65 21.88 -33.68 -0.84
CA PRO A 65 21.73 -32.38 -1.50
C PRO A 65 22.65 -31.26 -1.00
N MET A 66 23.14 -31.36 0.24
CA MET A 66 24.03 -30.38 0.87
C MET A 66 25.49 -30.86 0.95
N LYS A 67 25.91 -31.84 0.16
CA LYS A 67 27.26 -32.48 0.28
C LYS A 67 28.42 -31.48 0.16
N GLU A 68 28.26 -30.42 -0.64
CA GLU A 68 29.26 -29.35 -0.81
C GLU A 68 29.13 -28.26 0.25
N VAL A 69 28.09 -28.27 1.10
CA VAL A 69 27.82 -27.21 2.08
C VAL A 69 28.52 -27.55 3.39
N ASN A 70 29.62 -26.87 3.69
CA ASN A 70 30.28 -26.95 4.99
C ASN A 70 29.84 -25.81 5.91
N GLU A 71 29.60 -24.63 5.35
CA GLU A 71 29.35 -23.43 6.09
C GLU A 71 28.06 -22.73 5.59
N VAL A 72 27.38 -22.09 6.50
CA VAL A 72 26.24 -21.22 6.23
C VAL A 72 26.46 -19.88 6.90
N ILE A 73 25.97 -18.80 6.26
CA ILE A 73 25.85 -17.48 6.88
C ILE A 73 24.41 -17.23 7.29
N PHE A 74 24.20 -16.41 8.31
CA PHE A 74 22.89 -15.92 8.73
C PHE A 74 23.07 -14.61 9.50
N CYS A 75 22.01 -13.82 9.62
CA CYS A 75 22.03 -12.68 10.52
C CYS A 75 21.04 -12.83 11.67
N THR A 76 21.24 -12.01 12.70
CA THR A 76 20.29 -11.88 13.81
C THR A 76 19.75 -10.46 13.86
N ARG A 77 18.48 -10.33 14.27
CA ARG A 77 17.80 -9.06 14.53
C ARG A 77 16.83 -9.19 15.68
N LEU A 78 16.55 -8.07 16.37
CA LEU A 78 15.38 -8.01 17.27
C LEU A 78 14.10 -8.08 16.44
N ARG A 79 13.04 -8.53 17.08
CA ARG A 79 11.69 -8.46 16.47
C ARG A 79 11.33 -7.01 16.22
N TYR A 80 10.68 -6.75 15.10
CA TYR A 80 10.14 -5.43 14.79
C TYR A 80 9.05 -5.05 15.79
N ASP A 81 9.04 -3.79 16.23
CA ASP A 81 8.01 -3.28 17.15
C ASP A 81 6.65 -3.16 16.46
N ASP A 82 6.64 -2.82 15.18
CA ASP A 82 5.43 -2.72 14.38
C ASP A 82 4.94 -4.11 13.96
N PRO A 83 3.65 -4.42 14.10
CA PRO A 83 3.09 -5.70 13.68
C PRO A 83 3.07 -5.89 12.15
N HIS A 84 3.22 -4.82 11.38
CA HIS A 84 3.27 -4.90 9.92
C HIS A 84 4.68 -5.30 9.48
N TRP A 85 4.82 -6.45 8.87
CA TRP A 85 6.10 -7.02 8.44
C TRP A 85 6.91 -6.12 7.49
N TYR A 86 6.25 -5.23 6.76
CA TYR A 86 6.88 -4.26 5.85
C TYR A 86 7.31 -2.95 6.54
N ALA A 87 6.84 -2.68 7.76
CA ALA A 87 7.16 -1.48 8.52
C ALA A 87 8.51 -1.61 9.26
N ASN A 88 9.58 -1.86 8.52
CA ASN A 88 10.90 -2.19 9.05
C ASN A 88 12.03 -1.32 8.47
N ILE A 89 11.69 -0.23 7.78
CA ILE A 89 12.61 0.72 7.12
C ILE A 89 12.19 2.15 7.41
N GLY A 90 13.15 3.08 7.32
CA GLY A 90 12.91 4.51 7.47
C GLY A 90 12.34 4.95 8.81
N TYR A 91 11.41 5.87 8.76
CA TYR A 91 10.73 6.48 9.92
C TYR A 91 9.23 6.57 9.71
N TYR A 92 8.48 6.79 10.80
CA TYR A 92 7.04 6.98 10.72
C TYR A 92 6.68 8.41 10.30
N CYS A 93 5.69 8.56 9.45
CA CYS A 93 5.25 9.84 8.91
C CYS A 93 4.80 10.84 10.00
N ASP A 94 4.20 10.37 11.06
CA ASP A 94 3.73 11.22 12.17
C ASP A 94 4.88 11.77 13.03
N ASP A 95 5.98 10.99 13.15
CA ASP A 95 7.17 11.37 13.91
C ASP A 95 8.45 10.83 13.25
N GLU A 96 9.21 11.68 12.60
CA GLU A 96 10.48 11.35 11.92
C GLU A 96 11.59 10.86 12.87
N ASN A 97 11.46 11.08 14.17
CA ASN A 97 12.39 10.56 15.16
C ASN A 97 12.05 9.11 15.54
N LYS A 98 10.82 8.68 15.32
CA LYS A 98 10.38 7.30 15.53
C LYS A 98 10.77 6.44 14.34
N LYS A 99 11.84 5.67 14.52
CA LYS A 99 12.33 4.76 13.48
C LYS A 99 11.47 3.49 13.39
N ALA A 100 11.27 3.01 12.16
CA ALA A 100 10.44 1.83 11.88
C ALA A 100 11.22 0.51 11.97
N TYR A 101 12.53 0.54 12.13
CA TYR A 101 13.40 -0.63 12.22
C TYR A 101 13.75 -1.01 13.66
N THR A 102 14.06 -2.29 13.88
CA THR A 102 14.52 -2.83 15.15
C THR A 102 16.05 -2.80 15.29
N GLY A 103 16.57 -3.17 16.47
CA GLY A 103 18.00 -3.16 16.79
C GLY A 103 18.55 -1.76 17.07
N ASN A 104 17.70 -0.74 17.05
CA ASN A 104 18.08 0.62 17.34
C ASN A 104 18.46 0.78 18.82
N GLY A 105 19.75 1.03 19.08
CA GLY A 105 20.27 1.21 20.42
C GLY A 105 20.57 -0.07 21.21
N SER A 106 20.30 -1.27 20.69
CA SER A 106 20.70 -2.51 21.32
C SER A 106 22.06 -2.99 20.77
N PRO A 107 23.15 -2.95 21.57
CA PRO A 107 24.50 -3.21 21.05
C PRO A 107 24.74 -4.65 20.58
N ASP A 108 23.97 -5.62 21.08
CA ASP A 108 24.22 -7.03 20.85
C ASP A 108 23.21 -7.74 19.94
N ALA A 109 22.20 -7.02 19.45
CA ALA A 109 21.05 -7.65 18.81
C ALA A 109 21.27 -8.04 17.35
N SER A 110 22.13 -7.35 16.61
CA SER A 110 22.28 -7.55 15.18
C SER A 110 23.72 -7.89 14.80
N LYS A 111 23.92 -9.11 14.26
CA LYS A 111 25.23 -9.61 13.84
C LYS A 111 25.08 -10.45 12.58
N LEU A 112 26.15 -10.48 11.79
CA LEU A 112 26.33 -11.41 10.68
C LEU A 112 27.24 -12.55 11.14
N PHE A 113 26.74 -13.78 11.04
CA PHE A 113 27.43 -14.99 11.50
C PHE A 113 27.80 -15.90 10.34
N LYS A 114 28.84 -16.70 10.57
CA LYS A 114 29.20 -17.89 9.81
C LYS A 114 29.20 -19.10 10.74
N LEU A 115 28.47 -20.14 10.37
CA LEU A 115 28.31 -21.39 11.11
C LEU A 115 28.85 -22.54 10.26
N ASN A 116 29.76 -23.30 10.79
CA ASN A 116 30.19 -24.57 10.20
C ASN A 116 29.24 -25.70 10.63
N LEU A 117 28.54 -26.29 9.68
CA LEU A 117 27.50 -27.29 9.94
C LEU A 117 28.08 -28.65 10.42
N ARG A 118 29.37 -28.94 10.17
CA ARG A 118 29.98 -30.20 10.54
C ARG A 118 30.61 -30.15 11.93
N THR A 119 31.18 -29.01 12.28
CA THR A 119 31.92 -28.84 13.56
C THR A 119 31.11 -28.07 14.60
N GLY A 120 30.05 -27.38 14.20
CA GLY A 120 29.29 -26.47 15.07
C GLY A 120 30.00 -25.15 15.37
N LYS A 121 31.18 -24.90 14.78
CA LYS A 121 31.94 -23.65 15.01
C LYS A 121 31.16 -22.45 14.48
N LEU A 122 30.94 -21.47 15.38
CA LEU A 122 30.30 -20.20 15.06
C LEU A 122 31.34 -19.08 15.03
N GLU A 123 31.32 -18.24 14.01
CA GLU A 123 32.15 -17.06 13.85
C GLU A 123 31.29 -15.82 13.61
N ILE A 124 31.67 -14.69 14.21
CA ILE A 124 31.04 -13.37 13.93
C ILE A 124 31.86 -12.73 12.80
N LEU A 125 31.21 -12.51 11.65
CA LEU A 125 31.81 -11.79 10.53
C LEU A 125 31.68 -10.26 10.70
N LEU A 126 30.53 -9.81 11.22
CA LEU A 126 30.30 -8.40 11.51
C LEU A 126 29.36 -8.26 12.73
N ASP A 127 29.79 -7.44 13.67
CA ASP A 127 28.96 -7.00 14.81
C ASP A 127 28.46 -5.57 14.55
N ALA A 128 27.14 -5.38 14.43
CA ALA A 128 26.55 -4.09 14.11
C ALA A 128 26.59 -3.06 15.26
N LYS A 129 26.86 -3.49 16.51
CA LYS A 129 27.04 -2.63 17.69
C LYS A 129 25.98 -1.55 17.84
N GLY A 130 24.71 -1.92 17.76
CA GLY A 130 23.56 -1.00 17.79
C GLY A 130 23.05 -0.55 16.41
N GLY A 131 23.70 -0.99 15.34
CA GLY A 131 23.17 -0.92 13.98
C GLY A 131 22.22 -2.09 13.69
N SER A 132 21.99 -2.36 12.41
CA SER A 132 21.15 -3.47 11.97
C SER A 132 21.65 -4.06 10.65
N ILE A 133 21.69 -5.40 10.56
CA ILE A 133 22.12 -6.18 9.40
C ILE A 133 20.94 -7.04 8.94
N ARG A 134 20.73 -7.12 7.60
CA ARG A 134 19.67 -7.93 7.00
C ARG A 134 20.06 -8.40 5.59
N ASP A 135 19.34 -9.38 5.09
CA ASP A 135 19.29 -9.81 3.69
C ASP A 135 20.65 -10.31 3.13
N PRO A 136 21.46 -11.11 3.87
CA PRO A 136 22.74 -11.56 3.37
C PRO A 136 22.60 -12.48 2.16
N GLN A 137 23.42 -12.24 1.14
CA GLN A 137 23.48 -12.99 -0.12
C GLN A 137 24.93 -13.39 -0.41
N VAL A 138 25.15 -14.63 -0.81
CA VAL A 138 26.48 -15.11 -1.19
C VAL A 138 26.67 -14.91 -2.69
N HIS A 139 27.75 -14.25 -3.05
CA HIS A 139 28.16 -14.07 -4.44
C HIS A 139 28.50 -15.41 -5.11
N TYR A 140 28.57 -15.45 -6.43
CA TYR A 140 28.87 -16.65 -7.23
C TYR A 140 30.21 -17.27 -6.91
N ASP A 141 31.16 -16.48 -6.38
CA ASP A 141 32.48 -16.98 -5.94
C ASP A 141 32.46 -17.81 -4.65
N GLY A 142 31.39 -17.78 -3.89
CA GLY A 142 31.26 -18.45 -2.60
C GLY A 142 32.03 -17.80 -1.44
N HIS A 143 32.60 -16.60 -1.64
CA HIS A 143 33.44 -15.92 -0.65
C HIS A 143 33.00 -14.51 -0.32
N THR A 144 32.41 -13.79 -1.27
CA THR A 144 31.90 -12.42 -1.07
C THR A 144 30.45 -12.47 -0.62
N ILE A 145 30.09 -11.68 0.39
CA ILE A 145 28.75 -11.61 0.98
C ILE A 145 28.25 -10.18 0.79
N LEU A 146 27.14 -10.03 0.10
CA LEU A 146 26.36 -8.79 -0.04
C LEU A 146 25.28 -8.77 1.04
N PHE A 147 25.04 -7.64 1.68
CA PHE A 147 23.99 -7.50 2.70
C PHE A 147 23.54 -6.06 2.86
N SER A 148 22.38 -5.87 3.47
CA SER A 148 21.86 -4.56 3.85
C SER A 148 22.36 -4.23 5.26
N TYR A 149 22.97 -3.06 5.42
CA TYR A 149 23.54 -2.63 6.71
C TYR A 149 23.22 -1.18 6.99
N ARG A 150 22.70 -0.95 8.18
CA ARG A 150 22.51 0.36 8.78
C ARG A 150 23.45 0.47 9.98
N PRO A 151 24.58 1.21 9.85
CA PRO A 151 25.49 1.44 10.96
C PRO A 151 24.83 2.12 12.15
N ALA A 152 25.34 1.89 13.35
CA ALA A 152 24.84 2.58 14.56
C ALA A 152 24.92 4.10 14.39
N GLY A 153 23.87 4.81 14.80
CA GLY A 153 23.81 6.27 14.70
C GLY A 153 23.48 6.81 13.30
N THR A 154 23.18 5.94 12.32
CA THR A 154 22.69 6.35 10.99
C THR A 154 21.22 6.02 10.83
N ASP A 155 20.57 6.66 9.83
CA ASP A 155 19.14 6.57 9.62
C ASP A 155 18.70 5.54 8.58
N TYR A 156 19.59 5.15 7.66
CA TYR A 156 19.23 4.38 6.46
C TYR A 156 20.05 3.11 6.31
N TYR A 157 19.43 2.08 5.76
CA TYR A 157 20.12 0.91 5.25
C TYR A 157 20.80 1.23 3.92
N HIS A 158 22.02 0.71 3.76
CA HIS A 158 22.71 0.71 2.49
C HIS A 158 23.26 -0.68 2.19
N LEU A 159 23.61 -0.92 0.94
CA LEU A 159 24.24 -2.17 0.53
C LEU A 159 25.73 -2.15 0.87
N TYR A 160 26.21 -3.26 1.42
CA TYR A 160 27.60 -3.50 1.78
C TYR A 160 28.04 -4.88 1.29
N GLU A 161 29.33 -5.02 1.01
CA GLU A 161 30.01 -6.31 0.83
C GLU A 161 31.02 -6.55 1.95
N ILE A 162 31.24 -7.82 2.29
CA ILE A 162 32.27 -8.31 3.20
C ILE A 162 32.78 -9.66 2.69
N GLN A 163 34.03 -10.02 3.00
CA GLN A 163 34.56 -11.36 2.70
C GLN A 163 34.14 -12.39 3.76
N ALA A 164 34.08 -13.66 3.39
CA ALA A 164 33.72 -14.77 4.28
C ALA A 164 34.64 -14.97 5.48
N ASP A 165 35.80 -14.29 5.51
CA ASP A 165 36.73 -14.25 6.66
C ASP A 165 36.51 -13.03 7.56
N GLY A 166 35.49 -12.17 7.26
CA GLY A 166 35.18 -10.95 8.00
C GLY A 166 35.99 -9.73 7.60
N THR A 167 36.85 -9.85 6.58
CA THR A 167 37.64 -8.71 6.08
C THR A 167 36.99 -7.99 4.91
N GLY A 168 37.53 -6.85 4.49
CA GLY A 168 37.12 -6.16 3.26
C GLY A 168 35.74 -5.54 3.29
N LEU A 169 35.22 -5.13 4.45
CA LEU A 169 33.94 -4.44 4.55
C LEU A 169 33.92 -3.20 3.65
N ARG A 170 32.98 -3.14 2.71
CA ARG A 170 32.87 -2.07 1.72
C ARG A 170 31.40 -1.64 1.51
N GLN A 171 31.15 -0.36 1.61
CA GLN A 171 29.84 0.23 1.27
C GLN A 171 29.68 0.32 -0.25
N ILE A 172 28.49 -0.05 -0.75
CA ILE A 172 28.14 -0.04 -2.18
C ILE A 172 27.26 1.17 -2.51
N THR A 173 26.18 1.35 -1.77
CA THR A 173 25.21 2.44 -2.02
C THR A 173 25.21 3.46 -0.88
N SER A 174 24.71 4.67 -1.15
CA SER A 174 24.65 5.77 -0.18
C SER A 174 23.50 6.72 -0.49
N GLY A 175 23.24 7.66 0.42
CA GLY A 175 22.20 8.69 0.26
C GLY A 175 21.18 8.69 1.40
N ASN A 176 20.13 9.49 1.25
CA ASN A 176 19.08 9.66 2.26
C ASN A 176 17.87 8.75 1.99
N PHE A 177 18.14 7.50 1.62
CA PHE A 177 17.16 6.48 1.27
C PHE A 177 17.63 5.12 1.78
N ASP A 178 16.68 4.24 2.10
CA ASP A 178 17.00 2.84 2.38
C ASP A 178 17.23 2.07 1.08
N ASP A 179 18.30 1.27 1.07
CA ASP A 179 18.61 0.28 0.03
C ASP A 179 18.77 -1.07 0.72
N PHE A 180 17.96 -2.07 0.34
CA PHE A 180 17.86 -3.34 1.05
C PHE A 180 17.38 -4.49 0.14
N GLU A 181 17.34 -5.73 0.66
CA GLU A 181 16.91 -6.93 -0.05
C GLU A 181 17.58 -7.09 -1.43
N ALA A 182 18.92 -7.05 -1.43
CA ALA A 182 19.69 -7.10 -2.66
C ALA A 182 19.99 -8.52 -3.12
N THR A 183 20.15 -8.73 -4.44
CA THR A 183 20.67 -9.96 -5.04
C THR A 183 21.63 -9.63 -6.17
N TYR A 184 22.67 -10.51 -6.38
CA TYR A 184 23.53 -10.41 -7.54
C TYR A 184 22.84 -10.92 -8.79
N LEU A 185 23.06 -10.24 -9.89
CA LEU A 185 22.69 -10.67 -11.23
C LEU A 185 23.84 -11.48 -11.89
N PRO A 186 23.57 -12.29 -12.92
CA PRO A 186 24.59 -13.10 -13.58
C PRO A 186 25.74 -12.30 -14.25
N ASP A 187 25.58 -11.00 -14.40
CA ASP A 187 26.59 -10.06 -14.94
C ASP A 187 27.35 -9.26 -13.87
N ASP A 188 27.18 -9.62 -12.59
CA ASP A 188 27.72 -8.98 -11.39
C ASP A 188 27.07 -7.62 -11.03
N ASP A 189 26.09 -7.16 -11.77
CA ASP A 189 25.25 -6.07 -11.31
C ASP A 189 24.42 -6.49 -10.09
N ILE A 190 23.89 -5.52 -9.38
CA ILE A 190 23.09 -5.72 -8.17
C ILE A 190 21.68 -5.22 -8.39
N LEU A 191 20.71 -6.08 -8.14
CA LEU A 191 19.29 -5.70 -8.06
C LEU A 191 18.90 -5.58 -6.59
N PHE A 192 18.17 -4.54 -6.21
CA PHE A 192 17.83 -4.26 -4.83
C PHE A 192 16.55 -3.46 -4.69
N ILE A 193 15.99 -3.42 -3.50
CA ILE A 193 14.81 -2.62 -3.16
C ILE A 193 15.27 -1.29 -2.57
N SER A 194 14.62 -0.19 -2.97
CA SER A 194 14.98 1.14 -2.46
C SER A 194 13.79 2.06 -2.28
N THR A 195 13.87 2.89 -1.24
CA THR A 195 12.91 3.98 -0.97
C THR A 195 13.20 5.25 -1.79
N ARG A 196 14.15 5.20 -2.74
CA ARG A 196 14.42 6.27 -3.74
C ARG A 196 13.20 6.61 -4.58
N CYS A 197 12.20 5.74 -4.61
CA CYS A 197 10.91 5.95 -5.29
C CYS A 197 10.06 7.05 -4.63
N LYS A 198 10.43 7.55 -3.46
CA LYS A 198 9.76 8.69 -2.77
C LYS A 198 8.26 8.47 -2.53
N ARG A 199 7.87 7.25 -2.16
CA ARG A 199 6.46 6.82 -1.97
C ARG A 199 6.22 6.36 -0.54
N TRP A 200 4.96 6.41 -0.11
CA TRP A 200 4.52 5.92 1.19
C TRP A 200 3.42 4.90 1.03
N VAL A 201 3.40 3.92 1.94
CA VAL A 201 2.36 2.88 1.97
C VAL A 201 0.98 3.54 2.11
N ASN A 202 0.05 3.11 1.29
CA ASN A 202 -1.27 3.75 1.22
C ASN A 202 -2.08 3.62 2.51
N CYS A 203 -1.82 2.59 3.32
CA CYS A 203 -2.58 2.33 4.56
C CYS A 203 -1.72 2.35 5.83
N TRP A 204 -0.46 2.75 5.75
CA TRP A 204 0.41 2.81 6.92
C TRP A 204 1.46 3.93 6.81
N MET A 205 1.95 4.37 7.97
CA MET A 205 2.88 5.51 8.10
C MET A 205 4.34 5.19 7.78
N THR A 206 4.62 4.21 6.92
CA THR A 206 5.97 3.82 6.51
C THR A 206 6.20 4.00 5.02
N GLN A 207 7.48 4.05 4.63
CA GLN A 207 7.89 4.27 3.26
C GLN A 207 7.73 3.00 2.41
N VAL A 208 7.62 3.17 1.09
CA VAL A 208 7.60 2.10 0.10
C VAL A 208 8.99 1.90 -0.49
N GLY A 209 9.37 0.64 -0.73
CA GLY A 209 10.53 0.27 -1.53
C GLY A 209 10.13 -0.46 -2.81
N ILE A 210 10.71 -0.06 -3.94
CA ILE A 210 10.56 -0.74 -5.24
C ILE A 210 11.92 -1.12 -5.80
N MET A 211 11.97 -1.90 -6.88
CA MET A 211 13.22 -2.42 -7.42
C MET A 211 14.04 -1.39 -8.19
N TYR A 212 15.33 -1.43 -7.90
CA TYR A 212 16.40 -0.69 -8.56
C TYR A 212 17.54 -1.64 -8.95
N ARG A 213 18.31 -1.24 -9.93
CA ARG A 213 19.54 -1.93 -10.38
C ARG A 213 20.70 -0.95 -10.36
N CYS A 214 21.88 -1.44 -9.99
CA CYS A 214 23.15 -0.72 -10.13
C CYS A 214 24.28 -1.67 -10.55
N ASP A 215 25.40 -1.11 -10.96
CA ASP A 215 26.62 -1.90 -11.13
C ASP A 215 27.20 -2.33 -9.77
N ARG A 216 28.16 -3.26 -9.77
CA ARG A 216 28.80 -3.77 -8.54
C ARG A 216 29.50 -2.69 -7.69
N ARG A 217 29.69 -1.49 -8.23
CA ARG A 217 30.27 -0.36 -7.51
C ARG A 217 29.21 0.57 -6.92
N GLY A 218 27.93 0.26 -7.10
CA GLY A 218 26.83 1.09 -6.68
C GLY A 218 26.60 2.33 -7.57
N GLN A 219 27.16 2.30 -8.79
CA GLN A 219 26.97 3.36 -9.78
C GLN A 219 25.86 2.98 -10.77
N ASN A 220 25.44 3.94 -11.58
CA ASN A 220 24.41 3.73 -12.60
C ASN A 220 23.10 3.19 -12.03
N ILE A 221 22.66 3.75 -10.89
CA ILE A 221 21.41 3.36 -10.24
C ILE A 221 20.23 3.72 -11.16
N GLU A 222 19.47 2.72 -11.57
CA GLU A 222 18.27 2.87 -12.40
C GLU A 222 17.07 2.15 -11.75
N VAL A 223 15.87 2.74 -11.88
CA VAL A 223 14.63 2.12 -11.46
C VAL A 223 14.21 1.07 -12.50
N VAL A 224 13.80 -0.13 -12.02
CA VAL A 224 13.37 -1.23 -12.89
C VAL A 224 11.97 -1.76 -12.51
N SER A 225 11.21 -0.96 -11.80
CA SER A 225 9.83 -1.25 -11.41
C SER A 225 8.99 0.02 -11.39
N ALA A 226 7.69 -0.10 -11.69
CA ALA A 226 6.72 0.97 -11.59
C ALA A 226 5.64 0.68 -10.53
N ASN A 227 5.89 -0.24 -9.59
CA ASN A 227 4.92 -0.57 -8.56
C ASN A 227 4.55 0.65 -7.71
N THR A 228 3.30 0.72 -7.26
CA THR A 228 2.80 1.76 -6.35
C THR A 228 3.06 1.44 -4.89
N GLU A 229 3.25 0.16 -4.56
CA GLU A 229 3.56 -0.38 -3.24
C GLU A 229 4.86 -1.18 -3.27
N HIS A 230 5.13 -2.00 -2.23
CA HIS A 230 6.37 -2.74 -2.11
C HIS A 230 6.57 -3.80 -3.18
N ASP A 231 7.78 -3.83 -3.72
CA ASP A 231 8.41 -5.05 -4.25
C ASP A 231 9.36 -5.59 -3.18
N ASN A 232 9.47 -6.92 -3.05
CA ASN A 232 10.28 -7.54 -2.03
C ASN A 232 11.03 -8.78 -2.52
N THR A 233 12.15 -9.07 -1.85
CA THR A 233 12.89 -10.34 -1.90
C THR A 233 13.19 -10.84 -3.32
N PRO A 234 13.83 -10.05 -4.18
CA PRO A 234 14.17 -10.47 -5.54
C PRO A 234 15.18 -11.62 -5.53
N TRP A 235 14.99 -12.57 -6.45
CA TRP A 235 15.90 -13.69 -6.65
C TRP A 235 16.00 -14.08 -8.13
N VAL A 236 17.22 -14.43 -8.60
CA VAL A 236 17.42 -14.81 -9.99
C VAL A 236 16.97 -16.25 -10.23
N MET A 237 16.16 -16.44 -11.28
CA MET A 237 15.70 -17.75 -11.76
C MET A 237 16.78 -18.40 -12.67
N PRO A 238 16.77 -19.73 -12.85
CA PRO A 238 17.74 -20.42 -13.73
C PRO A 238 17.78 -19.88 -15.17
N ASP A 239 16.69 -19.32 -15.68
CA ASP A 239 16.59 -18.69 -17.00
C ASP A 239 17.05 -17.23 -17.02
N GLY A 240 17.50 -16.69 -15.90
CA GLY A 240 18.02 -15.33 -15.74
C GLY A 240 16.96 -14.26 -15.47
N ARG A 241 15.68 -14.62 -15.46
CA ARG A 241 14.64 -13.69 -15.00
C ARG A 241 14.68 -13.54 -13.47
N VAL A 242 14.03 -12.51 -12.96
CA VAL A 242 13.95 -12.20 -11.54
C VAL A 242 12.58 -12.55 -11.00
N LEU A 243 12.54 -13.46 -10.03
CA LEU A 243 11.36 -13.80 -9.23
C LEU A 243 11.31 -12.87 -8.01
N TYR A 244 10.14 -12.31 -7.68
CA TYR A 244 9.99 -11.38 -6.56
C TYR A 244 8.55 -11.38 -6.04
N THR A 245 8.35 -10.81 -4.87
CA THR A 245 7.02 -10.53 -4.32
C THR A 245 6.61 -9.12 -4.72
N ARG A 246 5.39 -8.97 -5.25
CA ARG A 246 4.77 -7.67 -5.51
C ARG A 246 3.51 -7.51 -4.69
N TRP A 247 3.43 -6.44 -3.92
CA TRP A 247 2.22 -6.04 -3.26
C TRP A 247 1.40 -5.14 -4.18
N GLU A 248 0.20 -5.57 -4.54
CA GLU A 248 -0.75 -4.77 -5.28
C GLU A 248 -1.79 -4.18 -4.33
N TYR A 249 -1.60 -2.93 -3.93
CA TYR A 249 -2.59 -2.18 -3.16
C TYR A 249 -3.46 -1.38 -4.12
N VAL A 250 -4.46 -2.03 -4.69
CA VAL A 250 -5.27 -1.54 -5.80
C VAL A 250 -6.76 -1.79 -5.57
N ASP A 251 -7.60 -1.23 -6.41
CA ASP A 251 -9.06 -1.24 -6.25
C ASP A 251 -9.71 -2.63 -6.18
N ARG A 252 -9.07 -3.68 -6.69
CA ARG A 252 -9.66 -5.03 -6.66
C ARG A 252 -9.74 -5.64 -5.26
N SER A 253 -8.83 -5.28 -4.34
CA SER A 253 -8.82 -5.86 -3.00
C SER A 253 -8.01 -5.08 -1.97
N GLN A 254 -7.14 -4.18 -2.39
CA GLN A 254 -6.32 -3.33 -1.53
C GLN A 254 -5.27 -4.11 -0.71
N VAL A 255 -5.59 -4.70 0.44
CA VAL A 255 -4.60 -5.29 1.34
C VAL A 255 -4.19 -6.73 1.00
N GLU A 256 -4.95 -7.47 0.18
CA GLU A 256 -4.89 -8.93 0.22
C GLU A 256 -3.97 -9.58 -0.83
N TYR A 257 -3.41 -8.82 -1.79
CA TYR A 257 -2.61 -9.40 -2.88
C TYR A 257 -1.12 -9.08 -2.75
N HIS A 258 -0.39 -10.03 -2.15
CA HIS A 258 1.07 -10.05 -2.08
C HIS A 258 1.54 -11.37 -2.71
N HIS A 259 1.78 -11.37 -4.00
CA HIS A 259 2.00 -12.62 -4.72
C HIS A 259 3.27 -12.60 -5.56
N LEU A 260 3.61 -13.75 -6.14
CA LEU A 260 4.86 -13.92 -6.85
C LEU A 260 4.76 -13.41 -8.29
N TRP A 261 5.72 -12.58 -8.66
CA TRP A 261 5.90 -12.02 -9.99
C TRP A 261 7.26 -12.40 -10.54
N VAL A 262 7.39 -12.33 -11.85
CA VAL A 262 8.65 -12.52 -12.55
C VAL A 262 8.82 -11.43 -13.61
N MET A 263 10.06 -10.96 -13.79
CA MET A 263 10.42 -9.97 -14.81
C MET A 263 11.85 -10.20 -15.32
N ASN A 264 12.23 -9.57 -16.40
CA ASN A 264 13.63 -9.48 -16.80
C ASN A 264 14.41 -8.55 -15.86
N PRO A 265 15.77 -8.69 -15.73
CA PRO A 265 16.56 -7.85 -14.83
C PRO A 265 16.55 -6.33 -15.15
N ASP A 266 16.04 -5.94 -16.29
CA ASP A 266 15.84 -4.55 -16.73
C ASP A 266 14.39 -4.06 -16.52
N GLY A 267 13.55 -4.82 -15.82
CA GLY A 267 12.16 -4.51 -15.54
C GLY A 267 11.17 -4.90 -16.64
N THR A 268 11.64 -5.25 -17.84
CA THR A 268 10.73 -5.62 -18.94
C THR A 268 10.05 -6.97 -18.71
N GLY A 269 8.88 -7.17 -19.29
CA GLY A 269 8.14 -8.42 -19.25
C GLY A 269 7.61 -8.80 -17.87
N ALA A 270 7.34 -7.82 -17.01
CA ALA A 270 6.77 -8.06 -15.70
C ALA A 270 5.42 -8.79 -15.80
N THR A 271 5.33 -9.95 -15.16
CA THR A 271 4.12 -10.79 -15.20
C THR A 271 3.98 -11.61 -13.94
N ILE A 272 2.74 -12.01 -13.66
CA ILE A 272 2.46 -12.87 -12.50
C ILE A 272 3.10 -14.25 -12.68
N TYR A 273 3.81 -14.72 -11.66
CA TYR A 273 4.30 -16.09 -11.57
C TYR A 273 3.28 -17.00 -10.89
N PHE A 274 2.78 -16.59 -9.70
CA PHE A 274 1.80 -17.38 -8.95
C PHE A 274 1.02 -16.50 -7.96
N GLY A 275 -0.26 -16.80 -7.73
CA GLY A 275 -1.04 -16.23 -6.63
C GLY A 275 -2.08 -15.17 -7.03
N ASN A 276 -2.21 -14.85 -8.31
CA ASN A 276 -3.09 -13.76 -8.78
C ASN A 276 -4.55 -13.83 -8.31
N MET A 277 -5.06 -15.04 -8.06
CA MET A 277 -6.43 -15.29 -7.59
C MET A 277 -6.46 -15.83 -6.14
N HIS A 278 -5.39 -15.62 -5.37
CA HIS A 278 -5.23 -16.13 -4.01
C HIS A 278 -5.12 -14.99 -2.99
N PRO A 279 -6.23 -14.32 -2.64
CA PRO A 279 -6.22 -13.29 -1.61
C PRO A 279 -5.93 -13.89 -0.24
N GLY A 280 -5.44 -13.04 0.69
CA GLY A 280 -5.28 -13.39 2.09
C GLY A 280 -4.07 -14.27 2.41
N VAL A 281 -3.03 -14.18 1.57
CA VAL A 281 -1.72 -14.78 1.85
C VAL A 281 -0.61 -13.93 1.25
N VAL A 282 0.43 -13.66 2.05
CA VAL A 282 1.68 -13.06 1.56
C VAL A 282 2.60 -14.18 1.12
N MET A 283 3.04 -14.14 -0.14
CA MET A 283 3.99 -15.09 -0.73
C MET A 283 5.33 -14.40 -0.88
N ILE A 284 6.26 -14.67 0.02
CA ILE A 284 7.50 -13.90 0.12
C ILE A 284 8.72 -14.79 0.15
N ASP A 285 9.88 -14.20 -0.17
CA ASP A 285 11.20 -14.83 -0.12
C ASP A 285 11.30 -16.10 -0.99
N ALA A 286 10.77 -16.00 -2.21
CA ALA A 286 10.72 -17.11 -3.15
C ALA A 286 12.07 -17.43 -3.79
N LYS A 287 12.39 -18.73 -3.90
CA LYS A 287 13.63 -19.21 -4.52
C LYS A 287 13.40 -20.45 -5.39
N PRO A 288 14.06 -20.55 -6.56
CA PRO A 288 13.96 -21.74 -7.40
C PRO A 288 14.57 -22.96 -6.71
N VAL A 289 13.93 -24.11 -6.85
CA VAL A 289 14.43 -25.38 -6.35
C VAL A 289 15.36 -26.00 -7.39
N PRO A 290 16.64 -26.28 -7.04
CA PRO A 290 17.62 -26.78 -8.00
C PRO A 290 17.16 -28.03 -8.76
N GLY A 291 17.39 -28.03 -10.10
CA GLY A 291 17.07 -29.15 -10.98
C GLY A 291 15.58 -29.37 -11.23
N THR A 292 14.71 -28.40 -10.87
CA THR A 292 13.26 -28.47 -11.09
C THR A 292 12.73 -27.17 -11.68
N ASP A 293 11.45 -27.16 -12.07
CA ASP A 293 10.70 -25.97 -12.42
C ASP A 293 9.90 -25.36 -11.25
N LEU A 294 10.13 -25.88 -10.05
CA LEU A 294 9.46 -25.46 -8.83
C LEU A 294 10.21 -24.29 -8.14
N VAL A 295 9.46 -23.51 -7.40
CA VAL A 295 9.99 -22.55 -6.43
C VAL A 295 9.46 -22.87 -5.03
N VAL A 296 10.23 -22.54 -4.00
CA VAL A 296 9.73 -22.50 -2.62
C VAL A 296 9.58 -21.06 -2.19
N ALA A 297 8.50 -20.74 -1.46
CA ALA A 297 8.28 -19.43 -0.86
C ALA A 297 7.69 -19.56 0.54
N SER A 298 7.84 -18.55 1.37
CA SER A 298 7.13 -18.44 2.64
C SER A 298 5.71 -17.95 2.37
N PHE A 299 4.69 -18.72 2.75
CA PHE A 299 3.28 -18.35 2.67
C PHE A 299 2.81 -17.88 4.03
N SER A 300 2.86 -16.56 4.25
CA SER A 300 2.45 -15.93 5.50
C SER A 300 0.93 -15.68 5.50
N PRO A 301 0.19 -16.00 6.57
CA PRO A 301 -1.27 -15.91 6.58
C PRO A 301 -1.78 -14.47 6.59
N GLY A 302 -2.95 -14.27 6.00
CA GLY A 302 -3.65 -12.99 5.94
C GLY A 302 -2.88 -11.93 5.17
N HIS A 303 -2.70 -10.77 5.76
CA HIS A 303 -1.87 -9.66 5.26
C HIS A 303 -0.37 -9.82 5.63
N GLY A 304 0.02 -11.00 6.07
CA GLY A 304 1.33 -11.30 6.64
C GLY A 304 1.35 -11.10 8.17
N VAL A 305 2.17 -11.90 8.82
CA VAL A 305 2.44 -11.77 10.24
C VAL A 305 3.84 -11.19 10.45
N ASN A 306 4.10 -10.68 11.65
CA ASN A 306 5.39 -10.09 12.01
C ASN A 306 6.56 -11.00 11.60
N GLU A 307 7.66 -10.43 11.08
CA GLU A 307 8.80 -11.15 10.51
C GLU A 307 8.43 -12.01 9.28
N HIS A 308 7.33 -11.74 8.61
CA HIS A 308 6.78 -12.52 7.47
C HIS A 308 6.84 -14.04 7.65
N ASN A 309 6.71 -14.51 8.90
CA ASN A 309 6.64 -15.93 9.20
C ASN A 309 5.48 -16.61 8.46
N GLY A 310 5.73 -17.75 7.87
CA GLY A 310 4.76 -18.46 7.07
C GLY A 310 5.04 -19.96 6.98
N ILE A 311 4.38 -20.61 6.06
CA ILE A 311 4.60 -22.02 5.73
C ILE A 311 5.44 -22.08 4.46
N ALA A 312 6.62 -22.72 4.54
CA ALA A 312 7.42 -23.00 3.36
C ALA A 312 6.59 -23.86 2.38
N THR A 313 6.31 -23.32 1.20
CA THR A 313 5.38 -23.91 0.23
C THR A 313 6.02 -23.96 -1.14
N LEU A 314 5.94 -25.14 -1.78
CA LEU A 314 6.36 -25.34 -3.16
C LEU A 314 5.25 -24.98 -4.12
N VAL A 315 5.59 -24.24 -5.17
CA VAL A 315 4.71 -23.89 -6.28
C VAL A 315 5.44 -24.07 -7.60
N GLY A 316 4.68 -24.29 -8.68
CA GLY A 316 5.25 -24.43 -10.01
C GLY A 316 4.32 -23.91 -11.09
N PRO A 317 4.81 -23.67 -12.30
CA PRO A 317 4.07 -23.05 -13.40
C PRO A 317 3.08 -24.00 -14.11
N GLN A 318 3.18 -25.31 -13.89
CA GLN A 318 2.52 -26.32 -14.72
C GLN A 318 0.99 -26.25 -14.72
N GLN A 319 0.39 -25.79 -13.63
CA GLN A 319 -1.07 -25.63 -13.54
C GLN A 319 -1.53 -24.18 -13.79
N GLY A 320 -0.60 -23.31 -14.11
CA GLY A 320 -0.81 -21.87 -14.29
C GLY A 320 -0.84 -21.06 -12.98
N PRO A 321 -0.78 -19.73 -13.11
CA PRO A 321 -0.60 -18.81 -11.97
C PRO A 321 -1.82 -18.71 -11.05
N ASP A 322 -2.99 -19.16 -11.51
CA ASP A 322 -4.25 -19.06 -10.77
C ASP A 322 -4.64 -20.40 -10.08
N ALA A 323 -3.86 -21.46 -10.24
CA ALA A 323 -4.17 -22.78 -9.71
C ALA A 323 -3.76 -22.93 -8.25
N LYS A 324 -4.65 -22.59 -7.32
CA LYS A 324 -4.40 -22.71 -5.86
C LYS A 324 -3.95 -24.12 -5.43
N THR A 325 -4.42 -25.15 -6.13
CA THR A 325 -4.06 -26.56 -5.88
C THR A 325 -2.61 -26.90 -6.26
N ALA A 326 -1.92 -26.04 -7.02
CA ALA A 326 -0.49 -26.20 -7.31
C ALA A 326 0.41 -25.89 -6.07
N ALA A 327 -0.10 -25.20 -5.08
CA ALA A 327 0.64 -24.89 -3.86
C ALA A 327 0.72 -26.13 -2.94
N ARG A 328 1.95 -26.58 -2.62
CA ARG A 328 2.22 -27.74 -1.77
C ARG A 328 3.00 -27.33 -0.52
N PRO A 329 2.36 -27.21 0.65
CA PRO A 329 3.04 -26.93 1.91
C PRO A 329 4.05 -28.04 2.27
N LEU A 330 5.24 -27.65 2.72
CA LEU A 330 6.27 -28.58 3.15
C LEU A 330 6.15 -29.00 4.61
N HIS A 331 5.42 -28.21 5.42
CA HIS A 331 5.19 -28.51 6.83
C HIS A 331 3.86 -27.92 7.30
N LYS A 332 3.47 -28.21 8.54
CA LYS A 332 2.26 -27.69 9.19
C LYS A 332 2.60 -27.20 10.60
N GLY A 333 1.78 -26.29 11.11
CA GLY A 333 1.84 -25.83 12.51
C GLY A 333 2.81 -24.70 12.73
N LYS A 334 4.08 -24.97 13.03
CA LYS A 334 5.07 -23.93 13.33
C LYS A 334 5.41 -23.12 12.07
N LEU A 335 5.40 -21.80 12.18
CA LEU A 335 5.76 -20.91 11.09
C LEU A 335 7.27 -20.78 10.96
N THR A 336 7.76 -20.77 9.74
CA THR A 336 9.16 -20.55 9.36
C THR A 336 9.27 -19.31 8.48
N ARG A 337 10.51 -18.87 8.19
CA ARG A 337 10.78 -17.77 7.26
C ARG A 337 12.07 -18.04 6.49
N ASP A 338 12.32 -17.25 5.47
CA ASP A 338 13.55 -17.20 4.67
C ASP A 338 13.96 -18.58 4.08
N PRO A 339 13.05 -19.35 3.45
CA PRO A 339 13.35 -20.68 2.97
C PRO A 339 14.44 -20.65 1.89
N PHE A 340 15.41 -21.58 2.01
CA PHE A 340 16.48 -21.81 1.03
C PHE A 340 16.49 -23.29 0.59
N PRO A 341 16.14 -23.60 -0.68
CA PRO A 341 16.03 -24.96 -1.15
C PRO A 341 17.36 -25.51 -1.65
N PHE A 342 17.70 -26.77 -1.30
CA PHE A 342 18.72 -27.60 -1.92
C PHE A 342 18.09 -28.69 -2.81
N ALA A 343 16.88 -29.11 -2.48
CA ALA A 343 16.03 -30.02 -3.21
C ALA A 343 14.57 -29.87 -2.73
N THR A 344 13.63 -30.50 -3.38
CA THR A 344 12.20 -30.50 -2.98
C THR A 344 11.94 -31.13 -1.60
N ASN A 345 12.88 -31.94 -1.12
CA ASN A 345 12.87 -32.61 0.19
C ASN A 345 14.03 -32.17 1.11
N CYS A 346 14.66 -31.06 0.79
CA CYS A 346 15.73 -30.50 1.61
C CYS A 346 15.70 -28.96 1.50
N VAL A 347 15.04 -28.32 2.46
CA VAL A 347 14.91 -26.86 2.51
C VAL A 347 15.39 -26.38 3.88
N MET A 348 16.34 -25.48 3.89
CA MET A 348 16.79 -24.77 5.10
C MET A 348 15.92 -23.54 5.32
N ALA A 349 15.58 -23.24 6.56
CA ALA A 349 14.77 -22.07 6.91
C ALA A 349 15.15 -21.54 8.31
N ALA A 350 14.72 -20.31 8.60
CA ALA A 350 14.77 -19.75 9.94
C ALA A 350 13.45 -19.99 10.69
N MET A 351 13.53 -20.20 12.01
CA MET A 351 12.40 -20.36 12.89
C MET A 351 12.74 -19.82 14.29
N GLU A 352 12.17 -18.69 14.65
CA GLU A 352 12.56 -17.96 15.88
C GLU A 352 14.08 -17.72 15.92
N ASN A 353 14.79 -18.19 16.96
CA ASN A 353 16.26 -18.15 17.10
C ASN A 353 16.96 -19.39 16.54
N LYS A 354 16.37 -20.11 15.58
CA LYS A 354 16.87 -21.40 15.09
C LYS A 354 17.06 -21.41 13.58
N ILE A 355 18.00 -22.24 13.13
CA ILE A 355 18.04 -22.73 11.76
C ILE A 355 17.45 -24.13 11.75
N VAL A 356 16.55 -24.40 10.82
CA VAL A 356 15.83 -25.66 10.67
C VAL A 356 16.01 -26.23 9.27
N LEU A 357 15.89 -27.56 9.15
CA LEU A 357 15.75 -28.28 7.89
C LEU A 357 14.35 -28.89 7.77
N LEU A 358 13.79 -28.78 6.58
CA LEU A 358 12.50 -29.32 6.17
C LEU A 358 12.78 -30.47 5.19
N ASP A 359 12.26 -31.68 5.47
CA ASP A 359 12.50 -32.87 4.63
C ASP A 359 11.38 -33.13 3.58
N GLY A 360 10.40 -32.20 3.49
CA GLY A 360 9.27 -32.32 2.56
C GLY A 360 8.19 -33.32 2.98
N SER A 361 8.38 -34.09 4.07
CA SER A 361 7.39 -35.01 4.64
C SER A 361 6.51 -34.36 5.71
N GLY A 362 6.81 -33.12 6.07
CA GLY A 362 6.21 -32.40 7.19
C GLY A 362 7.12 -32.26 8.41
N THR A 363 8.31 -32.88 8.39
CA THR A 363 9.24 -32.81 9.49
C THR A 363 10.02 -31.48 9.44
N VAL A 364 10.10 -30.84 10.60
CA VAL A 364 10.88 -29.61 10.84
C VAL A 364 11.92 -29.95 11.91
N GLU A 365 13.18 -30.03 11.52
CA GLU A 365 14.28 -30.43 12.42
C GLU A 365 15.21 -29.23 12.67
N THR A 366 15.46 -28.92 13.96
CA THR A 366 16.43 -27.89 14.36
C THR A 366 17.86 -28.40 14.17
N ILE A 367 18.64 -27.67 13.39
CA ILE A 367 20.06 -27.98 13.16
C ILE A 367 21.00 -27.03 13.90
N TYR A 368 20.50 -25.86 14.30
CA TYR A 368 21.23 -24.88 15.10
C TYR A 368 20.26 -24.05 15.94
N THR A 369 20.64 -23.72 17.16
CA THR A 369 19.92 -22.77 18.03
C THR A 369 20.89 -21.65 18.42
N HIS A 370 20.51 -20.40 18.22
CA HIS A 370 21.27 -19.25 18.63
C HIS A 370 20.93 -18.89 20.07
N ASP A 371 21.95 -18.85 20.94
CA ASP A 371 21.75 -18.57 22.37
C ASP A 371 21.86 -17.08 22.72
N GLY A 372 22.20 -16.22 21.74
CA GLY A 372 22.30 -14.78 21.89
C GLY A 372 20.96 -14.05 21.71
N PRO A 373 20.96 -12.75 21.90
CA PRO A 373 19.78 -11.93 21.64
C PRO A 373 19.44 -11.89 20.14
N GLY A 374 18.16 -11.73 19.84
CA GLY A 374 17.64 -11.61 18.47
C GLY A 374 17.14 -12.92 17.88
N LEU A 375 16.43 -12.77 16.77
CA LEU A 375 15.93 -13.87 15.96
C LEU A 375 16.91 -14.18 14.84
N VAL A 376 16.99 -15.44 14.42
CA VAL A 376 17.78 -15.87 13.24
C VAL A 376 17.02 -15.52 11.97
N HIS A 377 17.73 -14.97 10.98
CA HIS A 377 17.20 -14.58 9.67
C HIS A 377 18.13 -15.01 8.54
N GLU A 378 17.54 -15.26 7.39
CA GLU A 378 18.16 -15.46 6.09
C GLU A 378 19.37 -16.41 6.09
N PRO A 379 19.23 -17.67 6.55
CA PRO A 379 20.32 -18.62 6.47
C PRO A 379 20.64 -18.95 4.99
N ARG A 380 21.92 -18.82 4.60
CA ARG A 380 22.39 -19.01 3.22
C ARG A 380 23.64 -19.90 3.20
N PRO A 381 23.76 -20.86 2.27
CA PRO A 381 24.98 -21.66 2.14
C PRO A 381 26.13 -20.80 1.62
N LEU A 382 27.30 -20.96 2.22
CA LEU A 382 28.55 -20.32 1.80
C LEU A 382 29.30 -21.27 0.85
N VAL A 383 28.86 -21.30 -0.40
CA VAL A 383 29.43 -22.14 -1.45
C VAL A 383 29.42 -21.40 -2.79
N PRO A 384 30.40 -21.67 -3.66
CA PRO A 384 30.35 -21.21 -5.04
C PRO A 384 29.10 -21.78 -5.75
N ARG A 385 28.49 -20.98 -6.61
CA ARG A 385 27.33 -21.42 -7.40
C ARG A 385 27.52 -21.06 -8.86
N GLN A 386 26.93 -21.88 -9.72
CA GLN A 386 26.87 -21.59 -11.16
C GLN A 386 26.01 -20.35 -11.40
N ARG A 387 26.45 -19.50 -12.34
CA ARG A 387 25.65 -18.35 -12.77
C ARG A 387 24.46 -18.85 -13.57
N GLU A 388 23.33 -18.21 -13.36
CA GLU A 388 22.09 -18.43 -14.10
C GLU A 388 22.23 -17.93 -15.55
N GLY A 389 21.21 -18.16 -16.33
CA GLY A 389 21.11 -17.63 -17.69
C GLY A 389 21.20 -16.09 -17.71
N ARG A 390 21.84 -15.55 -18.71
CA ARG A 390 21.95 -14.09 -18.88
C ARG A 390 20.85 -13.59 -19.81
N VAL A 391 20.00 -12.69 -19.31
CA VAL A 391 18.99 -11.99 -20.12
C VAL A 391 19.61 -10.69 -20.63
N VAL A 392 19.55 -10.48 -21.92
CA VAL A 392 20.04 -9.25 -22.55
C VAL A 392 19.10 -8.08 -22.22
N LYS A 393 19.68 -6.93 -21.87
CA LYS A 393 18.94 -5.68 -21.63
C LYS A 393 18.14 -5.29 -22.87
N ARG A 394 16.85 -5.07 -22.72
CA ARG A 394 15.87 -4.72 -23.76
C ARG A 394 15.38 -3.28 -23.67
N THR A 395 15.68 -2.61 -22.55
CA THR A 395 15.30 -1.21 -22.34
C THR A 395 16.16 -0.27 -23.16
N HIS A 396 15.56 0.84 -23.58
CA HIS A 396 16.21 1.97 -24.24
C HIS A 396 16.10 3.20 -23.32
N PRO A 397 17.07 3.47 -22.42
CA PRO A 397 16.95 4.50 -21.38
C PRO A 397 16.65 5.90 -21.89
N GLN A 398 16.92 6.17 -23.16
CA GLN A 398 16.60 7.46 -23.82
C GLN A 398 15.14 7.57 -24.28
N SER A 399 14.38 6.46 -24.29
CA SER A 399 12.95 6.47 -24.63
C SER A 399 12.13 6.93 -23.44
N ALA A 400 11.31 7.97 -23.65
CA ALA A 400 10.32 8.39 -22.66
C ALA A 400 9.07 7.48 -22.61
N THR A 401 8.91 6.62 -23.63
CA THR A 401 7.71 5.85 -23.88
C THR A 401 8.04 4.37 -24.16
N GLY A 402 7.00 3.55 -24.07
CA GLY A 402 6.96 2.19 -24.60
C GLY A 402 5.69 1.97 -25.40
N LEU A 403 5.54 0.77 -25.94
CA LEU A 403 4.43 0.38 -26.81
C LEU A 403 3.57 -0.72 -26.18
N MET A 404 2.26 -0.62 -26.38
CA MET A 404 1.32 -1.67 -25.96
C MET A 404 0.53 -2.18 -27.14
N ILE A 405 0.44 -3.51 -27.22
CA ILE A 405 -0.37 -4.23 -28.21
C ILE A 405 -1.42 -5.04 -27.46
N LEU A 406 -2.69 -4.78 -27.71
CA LEU A 406 -3.80 -5.62 -27.29
C LEU A 406 -4.33 -6.37 -28.52
N ALA A 407 -4.28 -7.71 -28.48
CA ALA A 407 -4.70 -8.48 -29.65
C ALA A 407 -6.22 -8.51 -29.82
N ASP A 408 -6.98 -8.73 -28.75
CA ASP A 408 -8.45 -8.72 -28.79
C ASP A 408 -9.05 -8.44 -27.41
N ILE A 409 -9.62 -7.25 -27.23
CA ILE A 409 -10.25 -6.87 -25.95
C ILE A 409 -11.40 -7.81 -25.56
N TYR A 410 -12.08 -8.43 -26.53
CA TYR A 410 -13.21 -9.34 -26.31
C TYR A 410 -12.78 -10.76 -25.93
N ASN A 411 -11.48 -11.10 -26.05
CA ASN A 411 -10.93 -12.31 -25.46
C ASN A 411 -10.78 -12.10 -23.95
N SER A 412 -11.88 -12.27 -23.23
CA SER A 412 -11.99 -11.93 -21.81
C SER A 412 -12.95 -12.87 -21.08
N ARG A 413 -12.57 -13.28 -19.86
CA ARG A 413 -13.48 -13.93 -18.90
C ARG A 413 -14.37 -12.95 -18.14
N ASN A 414 -14.10 -11.64 -18.27
CA ASN A 414 -14.68 -10.58 -17.42
C ASN A 414 -15.61 -9.61 -18.16
N LEU A 415 -15.97 -9.94 -19.42
CA LEU A 415 -16.85 -9.12 -20.26
C LEU A 415 -18.15 -9.86 -20.67
N PRO A 416 -18.89 -10.50 -19.72
CA PRO A 416 -20.13 -11.18 -20.07
C PRO A 416 -21.13 -10.18 -20.64
N GLY A 417 -21.78 -10.54 -21.75
CA GLY A 417 -22.84 -9.74 -22.39
C GLY A 417 -22.34 -8.56 -23.23
N VAL A 418 -21.04 -8.26 -23.26
CA VAL A 418 -20.50 -7.22 -24.13
C VAL A 418 -20.31 -7.78 -25.54
N GLN A 419 -20.91 -7.11 -26.53
CA GLN A 419 -20.85 -7.53 -27.92
C GLN A 419 -19.61 -6.97 -28.62
N ARG A 420 -19.07 -7.73 -29.58
CA ARG A 420 -17.95 -7.24 -30.41
C ARG A 420 -18.38 -5.96 -31.14
N GLY A 421 -17.51 -4.96 -31.11
CA GLY A 421 -17.77 -3.66 -31.67
C GLY A 421 -18.45 -2.65 -30.71
N GLU A 422 -18.86 -3.02 -29.50
CA GLU A 422 -19.35 -2.06 -28.51
C GLU A 422 -18.23 -1.17 -27.96
N ILE A 423 -17.06 -1.73 -27.69
CA ILE A 423 -15.90 -0.98 -27.18
C ILE A 423 -15.24 -0.26 -28.37
N LYS A 424 -15.07 1.05 -28.25
CA LYS A 424 -14.52 1.93 -29.28
C LYS A 424 -13.17 2.52 -28.93
N LYS A 425 -12.92 2.72 -27.62
CA LYS A 425 -11.71 3.36 -27.13
C LYS A 425 -11.26 2.72 -25.81
N LEU A 426 -10.00 2.90 -25.50
CA LEU A 426 -9.49 2.78 -24.13
C LEU A 426 -9.19 4.17 -23.59
N LEU A 427 -9.74 4.51 -22.43
CA LEU A 427 -9.26 5.62 -21.62
C LEU A 427 -8.02 5.14 -20.87
N VAL A 428 -6.95 5.90 -20.96
CA VAL A 428 -5.66 5.61 -20.32
C VAL A 428 -5.52 6.50 -19.10
N LEU A 429 -5.36 5.89 -17.94
CA LEU A 429 -5.14 6.58 -16.67
C LEU A 429 -3.85 6.09 -16.02
N GLU A 430 -3.33 6.91 -15.13
CA GLU A 430 -2.16 6.62 -14.30
C GLU A 430 -2.53 6.72 -12.82
N SER A 431 -2.17 5.70 -12.05
CA SER A 431 -2.24 5.75 -10.57
C SER A 431 -1.05 6.54 -10.06
N LEU A 432 -1.30 7.65 -9.38
CA LEU A 432 -0.24 8.57 -8.93
C LEU A 432 0.29 8.16 -7.55
N PRO A 433 1.61 8.02 -7.39
CA PRO A 433 2.20 7.71 -6.10
C PRO A 433 1.87 8.75 -5.02
N LYS A 434 1.71 8.28 -3.79
CA LYS A 434 1.39 9.08 -2.61
C LYS A 434 2.69 9.52 -1.93
N PRO A 435 2.90 10.84 -1.72
CA PRO A 435 4.16 11.36 -1.17
C PRO A 435 4.29 11.16 0.33
N VAL A 436 3.23 10.81 1.04
CA VAL A 436 3.18 10.65 2.49
C VAL A 436 1.89 9.97 2.91
N ASN A 437 1.91 9.15 3.98
CA ASN A 437 0.70 8.72 4.68
C ASN A 437 0.47 9.61 5.90
N PHE A 438 -0.74 10.11 6.11
CA PHE A 438 -1.02 11.18 7.08
C PHE A 438 -1.59 10.69 8.40
N SER A 439 -2.34 9.58 8.40
CA SER A 439 -3.13 9.17 9.55
C SER A 439 -2.79 7.78 10.10
N GLY A 440 -1.92 7.04 9.43
CA GLY A 440 -1.65 5.64 9.75
C GLY A 440 -2.78 4.70 9.35
N GLY A 441 -3.67 5.19 8.49
CA GLY A 441 -4.76 4.44 7.89
C GLY A 441 -4.84 4.74 6.42
N MET A 442 -5.96 4.36 5.83
CA MET A 442 -6.25 4.66 4.43
C MET A 442 -6.66 6.14 4.32
N ASP A 443 -5.73 7.01 4.01
CA ASP A 443 -6.03 8.43 3.74
C ASP A 443 -6.83 8.54 2.45
N LEU A 444 -8.14 8.56 2.57
CA LEU A 444 -9.05 8.46 1.45
C LEU A 444 -9.08 9.75 0.62
N THR A 445 -8.89 9.62 -0.67
CA THR A 445 -9.06 10.73 -1.62
C THR A 445 -10.53 10.92 -2.02
N SER A 446 -11.37 9.90 -1.84
CA SER A 446 -12.79 9.92 -2.16
C SER A 446 -13.67 9.26 -1.08
N TRP A 447 -14.96 9.55 -1.08
CA TRP A 447 -15.94 8.95 -0.17
C TRP A 447 -15.97 7.42 -0.22
N LEU A 448 -15.83 6.84 -1.38
CA LEU A 448 -15.87 5.39 -1.57
C LEU A 448 -14.50 4.71 -1.48
N GLY A 449 -13.46 5.44 -1.02
CA GLY A 449 -12.21 4.85 -0.56
C GLY A 449 -11.11 4.70 -1.61
N THR A 450 -10.98 5.62 -2.58
CA THR A 450 -9.77 5.70 -3.41
C THR A 450 -8.61 6.18 -2.55
N PHE A 451 -7.44 5.54 -2.67
CA PHE A 451 -6.26 5.89 -1.86
C PHE A 451 -5.27 6.74 -2.63
N THR A 452 -5.23 6.56 -3.94
CA THR A 452 -4.35 7.29 -4.85
C THR A 452 -5.17 8.20 -5.75
N LEU A 453 -4.61 9.35 -6.08
CA LEU A 453 -5.11 10.18 -7.16
C LEU A 453 -4.83 9.49 -8.50
N GLU A 454 -5.67 9.77 -9.47
CA GLU A 454 -5.58 9.21 -10.80
C GLU A 454 -5.41 10.34 -11.82
N ARG A 455 -4.35 10.24 -12.63
CA ARG A 455 -4.14 11.16 -13.75
C ARG A 455 -4.79 10.64 -15.00
N VAL A 456 -5.53 11.51 -15.67
CA VAL A 456 -6.08 11.24 -16.99
C VAL A 456 -5.06 11.56 -18.07
N LEU A 457 -4.63 10.55 -18.82
CA LEU A 457 -3.69 10.75 -19.94
C LEU A 457 -4.42 11.03 -21.25
N GLY A 458 -5.59 10.40 -21.47
CA GLY A 458 -6.38 10.56 -22.69
C GLY A 458 -6.92 9.24 -23.22
N THR A 459 -7.25 9.19 -24.51
CA THR A 459 -7.86 8.01 -25.13
C THR A 459 -7.04 7.47 -26.29
N VAL A 460 -7.18 6.15 -26.56
CA VAL A 460 -6.67 5.48 -27.75
C VAL A 460 -7.77 4.63 -28.39
N PRO A 461 -7.76 4.47 -29.74
CA PRO A 461 -8.82 3.71 -30.44
C PRO A 461 -8.67 2.20 -30.22
N VAL A 462 -9.81 1.51 -30.24
CA VAL A 462 -9.93 0.05 -30.38
C VAL A 462 -10.51 -0.25 -31.75
N GLU A 463 -9.82 -1.09 -32.51
CA GLU A 463 -10.21 -1.45 -33.89
C GLU A 463 -11.44 -2.39 -33.89
N PRO A 464 -12.15 -2.53 -35.03
CA PRO A 464 -13.31 -3.40 -35.13
C PRO A 464 -13.07 -4.88 -34.78
N ASP A 465 -11.82 -5.37 -34.96
CA ASP A 465 -11.41 -6.71 -34.58
C ASP A 465 -11.11 -6.85 -33.07
N GLY A 466 -11.22 -5.76 -32.32
CA GLY A 466 -10.92 -5.69 -30.88
C GLY A 466 -9.47 -5.43 -30.56
N SER A 467 -8.60 -5.25 -31.57
CA SER A 467 -7.19 -4.95 -31.36
C SER A 467 -6.93 -3.47 -31.06
N ALA A 468 -5.83 -3.19 -30.34
CA ALA A 468 -5.32 -1.83 -30.14
C ALA A 468 -3.78 -1.86 -30.17
N TYR A 469 -3.17 -0.82 -30.73
CA TYR A 469 -1.74 -0.61 -30.77
C TYR A 469 -1.43 0.85 -30.51
N PHE A 470 -0.72 1.14 -29.41
CA PHE A 470 -0.56 2.51 -28.97
C PHE A 470 0.72 2.71 -28.14
N GLU A 471 1.15 3.95 -28.06
CA GLU A 471 2.29 4.43 -27.29
C GLU A 471 1.82 4.93 -25.93
N VAL A 472 2.59 4.62 -24.87
CA VAL A 472 2.31 5.05 -23.48
C VAL A 472 3.60 5.53 -22.81
N PRO A 473 3.53 6.43 -21.80
CA PRO A 473 4.70 6.81 -21.02
C PRO A 473 5.25 5.60 -20.25
N ALA A 474 6.59 5.47 -20.27
CA ALA A 474 7.29 4.36 -19.65
C ALA A 474 7.49 4.58 -18.13
N GLY A 475 7.63 3.46 -17.36
CA GLY A 475 7.91 3.48 -15.93
C GLY A 475 6.77 4.07 -15.10
N ARG A 476 5.52 3.95 -15.55
CA ARG A 476 4.34 4.46 -14.88
C ARG A 476 3.30 3.38 -14.65
N SER A 477 2.57 3.50 -13.55
CA SER A 477 1.49 2.57 -13.17
C SER A 477 0.21 2.90 -13.94
N LEU A 478 0.01 2.29 -15.10
CA LEU A 478 -1.07 2.57 -16.04
C LEU A 478 -2.24 1.60 -15.89
N PHE A 479 -3.45 2.08 -16.08
CA PHE A 479 -4.62 1.23 -16.17
C PHE A 479 -5.61 1.78 -17.20
N PHE A 480 -6.57 0.93 -17.60
CA PHE A 480 -7.45 1.23 -18.72
C PHE A 480 -8.92 1.12 -18.35
N VAL A 481 -9.74 2.00 -18.96
CA VAL A 481 -11.19 1.89 -18.94
C VAL A 481 -11.66 1.72 -20.38
N ALA A 482 -12.33 0.61 -20.65
CA ALA A 482 -12.96 0.37 -21.94
C ALA A 482 -14.19 1.25 -22.10
N LEU A 483 -14.26 2.03 -23.19
CA LEU A 483 -15.33 3.00 -23.46
C LEU A 483 -16.16 2.56 -24.67
N ASP A 484 -17.47 2.82 -24.60
CA ASP A 484 -18.38 2.65 -25.72
C ASP A 484 -18.39 3.85 -26.70
N GLY A 485 -19.27 3.83 -27.68
CA GLY A 485 -19.40 4.89 -28.69
C GLY A 485 -19.89 6.24 -28.15
N ARG A 486 -20.33 6.31 -26.88
CA ARG A 486 -20.72 7.54 -26.20
C ARG A 486 -19.71 7.96 -25.15
N ASP A 487 -18.52 7.38 -25.17
CA ASP A 487 -17.46 7.54 -24.17
C ASP A 487 -17.86 7.13 -22.73
N LEU A 488 -18.87 6.25 -22.58
CA LEU A 488 -19.25 5.72 -21.27
C LEU A 488 -18.48 4.44 -20.96
N SER A 489 -18.12 4.25 -19.70
CA SER A 489 -17.35 3.10 -19.24
C SER A 489 -18.11 1.78 -19.41
N VAL A 490 -17.52 0.84 -20.12
CA VAL A 490 -17.99 -0.54 -20.26
C VAL A 490 -17.35 -1.39 -19.18
N LYS A 491 -16.03 -1.28 -19.00
CA LYS A 491 -15.27 -2.07 -18.03
C LYS A 491 -14.03 -1.30 -17.60
N ARG A 492 -13.73 -1.35 -16.32
CA ARG A 492 -12.55 -0.76 -15.72
C ARG A 492 -11.54 -1.84 -15.31
N MET A 493 -10.28 -1.63 -15.61
CA MET A 493 -9.16 -2.39 -15.03
C MET A 493 -8.98 -1.96 -13.56
N GLN A 494 -8.74 -2.91 -12.67
CA GLN A 494 -8.72 -2.67 -11.22
C GLN A 494 -7.36 -2.91 -10.56
N SER A 495 -6.39 -3.26 -11.38
CA SER A 495 -4.97 -3.24 -11.10
C SER A 495 -4.32 -2.33 -12.13
N PHE A 496 -2.99 -2.36 -12.22
CA PHE A 496 -2.24 -1.58 -13.20
C PHE A 496 -1.22 -2.46 -13.92
N THR A 497 -0.74 -1.94 -15.00
CA THR A 497 0.38 -2.48 -15.79
C THR A 497 1.35 -1.35 -16.08
N ASP A 498 2.55 -1.69 -16.52
CA ASP A 498 3.59 -0.75 -16.90
C ASP A 498 4.38 -1.25 -18.12
N VAL A 499 5.13 -0.38 -18.71
CA VAL A 499 6.16 -0.69 -19.71
C VAL A 499 7.43 0.02 -19.33
N MET A 500 8.57 -0.62 -19.54
CA MET A 500 9.86 0.01 -19.38
C MET A 500 10.22 0.86 -20.61
N PRO A 501 11.21 1.77 -20.52
CA PRO A 501 11.64 2.60 -21.63
C PRO A 501 11.96 1.82 -22.90
N GLY A 502 11.22 2.05 -23.99
CA GLY A 502 11.37 1.37 -25.28
C GLY A 502 10.80 -0.06 -25.35
N GLU A 503 10.20 -0.57 -24.26
CA GLU A 503 9.57 -1.87 -24.25
C GLU A 503 8.33 -1.92 -25.15
N THR A 504 8.10 -3.09 -25.77
CA THR A 504 6.83 -3.42 -26.39
C THR A 504 6.18 -4.55 -25.60
N LEU A 505 5.12 -4.22 -24.88
CA LEU A 505 4.30 -5.17 -24.12
C LEU A 505 3.09 -5.59 -24.95
N SER A 506 2.81 -6.90 -24.99
CA SER A 506 1.64 -7.42 -25.69
C SER A 506 0.72 -8.22 -24.79
N CYS A 507 -0.59 -7.95 -24.91
CA CYS A 507 -1.66 -8.64 -24.21
C CYS A 507 -2.51 -9.40 -25.24
N VAL A 508 -2.77 -10.70 -25.00
CA VAL A 508 -3.61 -11.53 -25.86
C VAL A 508 -5.08 -11.11 -25.78
N GLY A 509 -5.50 -10.68 -24.60
CA GLY A 509 -6.87 -10.26 -24.33
C GLY A 509 -6.98 -9.42 -23.07
N CYS A 510 -8.24 -9.17 -22.62
CA CYS A 510 -8.54 -8.47 -21.38
C CYS A 510 -8.97 -9.48 -20.31
N HIS A 511 -8.03 -9.93 -19.47
CA HIS A 511 -8.23 -11.02 -18.49
C HIS A 511 -8.69 -12.35 -19.11
N GLU A 512 -7.98 -12.81 -20.14
CA GLU A 512 -8.14 -14.16 -20.72
C GLU A 512 -7.76 -15.26 -19.71
N GLN A 513 -8.12 -16.50 -20.02
CA GLN A 513 -7.70 -17.65 -19.22
C GLN A 513 -6.26 -18.03 -19.56
N ARG A 514 -5.33 -17.86 -18.64
CA ARG A 514 -3.89 -18.09 -18.85
C ARG A 514 -3.49 -19.56 -19.08
N VAL A 515 -4.37 -20.51 -18.79
CA VAL A 515 -4.16 -21.95 -19.01
C VAL A 515 -4.80 -22.46 -20.30
N LYS A 516 -5.38 -21.56 -21.10
CA LYS A 516 -5.96 -21.90 -22.40
C LYS A 516 -5.23 -21.14 -23.49
N THR A 517 -4.88 -21.84 -24.55
CA THR A 517 -4.44 -21.20 -25.78
C THR A 517 -5.64 -20.45 -26.37
N PRO A 518 -5.49 -19.14 -26.67
CA PRO A 518 -6.56 -18.41 -27.35
C PRO A 518 -6.93 -19.08 -28.65
N GLU A 519 -8.22 -19.14 -28.94
CA GLU A 519 -8.67 -19.58 -30.24
C GLU A 519 -8.09 -18.64 -31.31
N ASN A 520 -7.38 -19.22 -32.30
CA ASN A 520 -6.87 -18.41 -33.40
C ASN A 520 -8.03 -18.08 -34.34
N LYS A 521 -8.71 -16.98 -34.05
CA LYS A 521 -9.80 -16.44 -34.90
C LYS A 521 -9.30 -15.52 -36.01
N TYR A 522 -7.99 -15.30 -36.07
CA TYR A 522 -7.39 -14.30 -36.94
C TYR A 522 -6.64 -15.00 -38.08
N HIS A 523 -7.16 -14.84 -39.29
CA HIS A 523 -6.47 -15.22 -40.52
C HIS A 523 -5.73 -13.97 -41.09
N GLY A 524 -4.63 -13.54 -40.40
CA GLY A 524 -3.84 -12.42 -40.88
C GLY A 524 -3.32 -11.50 -39.75
N THR A 525 -2.85 -10.32 -40.15
CA THR A 525 -2.33 -9.29 -39.24
C THR A 525 -3.47 -8.55 -38.53
N LEU A 526 -3.35 -8.34 -37.21
CA LEU A 526 -4.28 -7.51 -36.42
C LEU A 526 -4.49 -6.14 -37.11
N MET A 527 -5.73 -5.64 -37.08
CA MET A 527 -6.04 -4.36 -37.74
C MET A 527 -5.22 -3.22 -37.16
N ALA A 528 -5.02 -3.20 -35.85
CA ALA A 528 -4.21 -2.18 -35.19
C ALA A 528 -2.73 -2.17 -35.65
N LEU A 529 -2.17 -3.32 -36.05
CA LEU A 529 -0.78 -3.41 -36.54
C LEU A 529 -0.62 -3.03 -38.01
N LYS A 530 -1.71 -2.75 -38.73
CA LYS A 530 -1.66 -2.28 -40.12
C LYS A 530 -1.37 -0.77 -40.22
N ARG A 531 -1.25 -0.09 -39.09
CA ARG A 531 -0.92 1.33 -38.98
C ARG A 531 0.16 1.54 -37.92
N PRO A 532 0.80 2.70 -37.87
CA PRO A 532 1.67 3.08 -36.75
C PRO A 532 0.91 3.07 -35.40
N PRO A 533 1.63 2.97 -34.27
CA PRO A 533 1.00 3.06 -32.95
C PRO A 533 0.24 4.38 -32.79
N SER A 534 -0.95 4.33 -32.19
CA SER A 534 -1.67 5.54 -31.84
C SER A 534 -0.95 6.25 -30.71
N ARG A 535 -0.87 7.54 -30.78
CA ARG A 535 -0.56 8.38 -29.62
C ARG A 535 -1.81 8.53 -28.76
N ILE A 536 -1.63 8.68 -27.46
CA ILE A 536 -2.73 9.02 -26.56
C ILE A 536 -3.26 10.41 -26.98
N GLU A 537 -4.55 10.50 -27.25
CA GLU A 537 -5.26 11.74 -27.55
C GLU A 537 -5.68 12.41 -26.25
N PRO A 538 -5.03 13.52 -25.81
CA PRO A 538 -5.37 14.21 -24.58
C PRO A 538 -6.79 14.78 -24.64
N LEU A 539 -7.45 14.85 -23.48
CA LEU A 539 -8.75 15.51 -23.37
C LEU A 539 -8.55 17.02 -23.24
N ALA A 540 -8.83 17.73 -24.32
CA ALA A 540 -8.63 19.17 -24.41
C ALA A 540 -9.40 19.94 -23.32
N ASN A 541 -8.74 20.95 -22.74
CA ASN A 541 -9.30 21.89 -21.76
C ASN A 541 -9.71 21.27 -20.41
N LEU A 542 -9.18 20.12 -20.04
CA LEU A 542 -9.38 19.51 -18.73
C LEU A 542 -8.04 19.43 -17.97
N PRO A 543 -8.05 19.63 -16.65
CA PRO A 543 -6.89 19.28 -15.84
C PRO A 543 -6.68 17.77 -15.87
N ASP A 544 -5.44 17.33 -15.78
CA ASP A 544 -5.07 15.90 -15.74
C ASP A 544 -5.43 15.23 -14.42
N VAL A 545 -5.55 16.01 -13.33
CA VAL A 545 -6.07 15.58 -12.02
C VAL A 545 -7.23 16.50 -11.62
N LEU A 546 -8.38 15.91 -11.37
CA LEU A 546 -9.61 16.63 -11.08
C LEU A 546 -9.79 16.85 -9.58
N ASP A 547 -10.43 17.97 -9.23
CA ASP A 547 -10.71 18.38 -7.85
C ASP A 547 -12.19 18.73 -7.71
N PHE A 548 -12.83 18.29 -6.62
CA PHE A 548 -14.26 18.52 -6.45
C PHE A 548 -14.60 20.00 -6.30
N HIS A 549 -13.87 20.72 -5.46
CA HIS A 549 -14.19 22.13 -5.18
C HIS A 549 -13.87 23.04 -6.37
N ARG A 550 -12.75 22.78 -7.05
CA ARG A 550 -12.28 23.59 -8.19
C ARG A 550 -13.08 23.30 -9.46
N ASP A 551 -13.35 22.03 -9.75
CA ASP A 551 -13.81 21.61 -11.08
C ASP A 551 -15.28 21.19 -11.11
N ILE A 552 -15.80 20.61 -10.01
CA ILE A 552 -17.12 19.97 -10.00
C ILE A 552 -18.18 20.86 -9.35
N GLN A 553 -17.89 21.45 -8.18
CA GLN A 553 -18.85 22.29 -7.46
C GLN A 553 -19.37 23.46 -8.31
N PRO A 554 -18.54 24.16 -9.08
CA PRO A 554 -19.05 25.25 -9.95
C PRO A 554 -20.09 24.79 -10.99
N ILE A 555 -19.98 23.53 -11.48
CA ILE A 555 -20.97 22.97 -12.41
C ILE A 555 -22.27 22.68 -11.66
N LEU A 556 -22.20 22.11 -10.44
CA LEU A 556 -23.37 21.89 -9.60
C LEU A 556 -24.05 23.20 -9.23
N ASP A 557 -23.28 24.25 -8.94
CA ASP A 557 -23.82 25.59 -8.62
C ASP A 557 -24.57 26.17 -9.78
N ARG A 558 -24.09 25.99 -11.01
CA ARG A 558 -24.76 26.49 -12.22
C ARG A 558 -26.07 25.77 -12.52
N TYR A 559 -26.12 24.45 -12.40
CA TYR A 559 -27.25 23.65 -12.91
C TYR A 559 -28.16 23.07 -11.84
N CYS A 560 -27.71 22.97 -10.58
CA CYS A 560 -28.41 22.17 -9.57
C CYS A 560 -28.83 22.98 -8.33
N THR A 561 -27.99 23.91 -7.85
CA THR A 561 -28.25 24.57 -6.54
C THR A 561 -29.42 25.52 -6.55
N SER A 562 -29.90 25.97 -7.70
CA SER A 562 -31.12 26.78 -7.79
C SER A 562 -32.39 26.06 -7.26
N CYS A 563 -32.40 24.72 -7.29
CA CYS A 563 -33.48 23.84 -6.79
C CYS A 563 -33.03 22.98 -5.58
N HIS A 564 -31.75 22.53 -5.58
CA HIS A 564 -31.23 21.66 -4.55
C HIS A 564 -30.36 22.43 -3.51
N ASN A 565 -30.97 23.47 -2.93
CA ASN A 565 -30.41 24.27 -1.85
C ASN A 565 -31.17 24.05 -0.53
N TYR A 566 -30.80 24.77 0.54
CA TYR A 566 -31.43 24.62 1.85
C TYR A 566 -32.85 25.13 1.93
N ASP A 567 -33.23 26.07 1.07
CA ASP A 567 -34.56 26.67 1.13
C ASP A 567 -35.60 25.84 0.36
N LYS A 568 -35.28 25.43 -0.88
CA LYS A 568 -36.18 24.63 -1.74
C LYS A 568 -36.07 23.14 -1.47
N ARG A 569 -34.82 22.64 -1.37
CA ARG A 569 -34.47 21.24 -1.09
C ARG A 569 -35.32 20.23 -1.91
N GLU A 570 -35.47 20.48 -3.20
CA GLU A 570 -36.23 19.59 -4.07
C GLU A 570 -35.67 18.16 -4.00
N ALA A 571 -36.55 17.15 -4.03
CA ALA A 571 -36.21 15.74 -3.81
C ALA A 571 -35.46 15.46 -2.50
N LYS A 572 -35.52 16.34 -1.51
CA LYS A 572 -34.76 16.28 -0.24
C LYS A 572 -33.25 16.28 -0.44
N LEU A 573 -32.78 16.83 -1.54
CA LEU A 573 -31.38 16.84 -1.94
C LEU A 573 -30.79 18.24 -1.75
N ILE A 574 -29.59 18.33 -1.20
CA ILE A 574 -28.79 19.55 -1.02
C ILE A 574 -27.49 19.37 -1.77
N LEU A 575 -27.23 20.24 -2.75
CA LEU A 575 -26.02 20.24 -3.58
C LEU A 575 -25.17 21.51 -3.43
N CYS A 576 -25.39 22.28 -2.35
CA CYS A 576 -24.54 23.40 -2.00
C CYS A 576 -23.18 22.91 -1.50
N GLY A 577 -22.10 23.61 -1.84
CA GLY A 577 -20.73 23.27 -1.50
C GLY A 577 -20.33 23.57 -0.06
N ASP A 578 -21.28 23.81 0.85
CA ASP A 578 -21.04 24.09 2.26
C ASP A 578 -20.34 22.91 2.94
N ILE A 579 -19.42 23.22 3.84
CA ILE A 579 -18.54 22.26 4.49
C ILE A 579 -19.20 21.68 5.74
N GLY A 580 -19.29 20.36 5.79
CA GLY A 580 -19.61 19.59 6.99
C GLY A 580 -18.35 19.23 7.80
N PRO A 581 -18.47 18.33 8.79
CA PRO A 581 -17.33 17.85 9.57
C PRO A 581 -16.21 17.23 8.73
N ASN A 582 -16.53 16.50 7.68
CA ASN A 582 -15.53 15.82 6.82
C ASN A 582 -15.62 16.23 5.35
N TRP A 583 -16.81 16.37 4.78
CA TRP A 583 -17.07 16.56 3.37
C TRP A 583 -17.94 17.79 3.14
N ALA A 584 -17.93 18.32 1.93
CA ALA A 584 -18.97 19.24 1.48
C ALA A 584 -20.31 18.50 1.42
N HIS A 585 -21.41 19.19 1.71
CA HIS A 585 -22.76 18.63 1.69
C HIS A 585 -23.13 18.08 0.32
N SER A 586 -22.78 18.82 -0.74
CA SER A 586 -22.97 18.40 -2.13
C SER A 586 -22.24 17.10 -2.45
N TYR A 587 -20.95 17.02 -2.10
CA TYR A 587 -20.11 15.85 -2.37
C TYR A 587 -20.71 14.60 -1.73
N PHE A 588 -20.99 14.66 -0.43
CA PHE A 588 -21.63 13.57 0.28
C PHE A 588 -22.99 13.18 -0.32
N SER A 589 -23.82 14.18 -0.66
CA SER A 589 -25.16 13.96 -1.22
C SER A 589 -25.15 13.23 -2.56
N LEU A 590 -24.15 13.49 -3.41
CA LEU A 590 -23.99 12.78 -4.70
C LEU A 590 -23.88 11.26 -4.51
N PHE A 591 -23.08 10.80 -3.55
CA PHE A 591 -22.93 9.38 -3.26
C PHE A 591 -24.11 8.82 -2.48
N ALA A 592 -24.55 9.51 -1.45
CA ALA A 592 -25.62 9.10 -0.59
C ALA A 592 -26.95 8.90 -1.34
N HIS A 593 -27.21 9.71 -2.36
CA HIS A 593 -28.38 9.57 -3.22
C HIS A 593 -28.13 8.70 -4.47
N GLY A 594 -26.95 8.07 -4.61
CA GLY A 594 -26.61 7.21 -5.75
C GLY A 594 -26.60 7.95 -7.08
N LEU A 595 -26.20 9.22 -7.05
CA LEU A 595 -26.03 10.02 -8.26
C LEU A 595 -24.69 9.71 -8.93
N VAL A 596 -23.70 9.33 -8.14
CA VAL A 596 -22.37 8.92 -8.59
C VAL A 596 -22.11 7.48 -8.16
N SER A 597 -21.69 6.65 -9.10
CA SER A 597 -21.11 5.34 -8.89
C SER A 597 -19.63 5.48 -9.22
N ASP A 598 -18.75 5.29 -8.26
CA ASP A 598 -17.32 5.40 -8.52
C ASP A 598 -16.80 4.25 -9.40
N GLY A 599 -15.63 4.46 -9.98
CA GLY A 599 -15.01 3.49 -10.89
C GLY A 599 -14.36 2.31 -10.17
N ARG A 600 -14.43 2.21 -8.84
CA ARG A 600 -13.73 1.19 -8.07
C ARG A 600 -14.54 -0.07 -7.85
N ASN A 601 -13.81 -1.13 -7.61
CA ASN A 601 -14.38 -2.44 -7.41
C ASN A 601 -13.74 -3.14 -6.21
N GLY A 602 -13.94 -2.60 -5.03
CA GLY A 602 -13.39 -3.17 -3.80
C GLY A 602 -13.87 -4.58 -3.44
N LEU A 603 -14.74 -5.19 -4.24
CA LEU A 603 -15.23 -6.56 -4.08
C LEU A 603 -14.70 -7.51 -5.17
N GLY A 604 -13.65 -7.12 -5.90
CA GLY A 604 -13.14 -7.87 -7.01
C GLY A 604 -13.83 -7.53 -8.34
N ASN A 605 -13.89 -8.45 -9.26
CA ASN A 605 -14.43 -8.20 -10.59
C ASN A 605 -15.94 -7.91 -10.57
N GLN A 606 -16.35 -6.77 -11.10
CA GLN A 606 -17.76 -6.36 -11.23
C GLN A 606 -18.28 -6.55 -12.66
N PRO A 607 -19.58 -6.76 -12.84
CA PRO A 607 -20.17 -6.86 -14.17
C PRO A 607 -19.88 -5.61 -15.02
N PRO A 608 -19.83 -5.75 -16.35
CA PRO A 608 -19.75 -4.59 -17.25
C PRO A 608 -20.87 -3.57 -16.97
N ARG A 609 -20.54 -2.28 -17.10
CA ARG A 609 -21.47 -1.13 -16.92
C ARG A 609 -22.09 -0.98 -15.53
N SER A 610 -21.58 -1.71 -14.51
CA SER A 610 -22.13 -1.65 -13.15
C SER A 610 -21.48 -0.58 -12.25
N ILE A 611 -20.36 -0.01 -12.70
CA ILE A 611 -19.62 1.08 -12.02
C ILE A 611 -19.20 2.15 -13.03
N GLY A 612 -18.69 3.29 -12.53
CA GLY A 612 -18.21 4.41 -13.35
C GLY A 612 -19.32 5.21 -14.02
N SER A 613 -19.01 5.84 -15.13
CA SER A 613 -19.93 6.76 -15.83
C SER A 613 -21.21 6.10 -16.32
N SER A 614 -21.15 4.85 -16.77
CA SER A 614 -22.35 4.10 -17.20
C SER A 614 -23.35 3.89 -16.08
N ALA A 615 -22.90 3.72 -14.84
CA ALA A 615 -23.74 3.50 -13.67
C ALA A 615 -24.14 4.80 -12.96
N SER A 616 -23.52 5.93 -13.30
CA SER A 616 -23.73 7.21 -12.61
C SER A 616 -24.92 7.97 -13.17
N ARG A 617 -25.92 8.19 -12.33
CA ARG A 617 -27.16 8.90 -12.72
C ARG A 617 -26.93 10.39 -12.99
N LEU A 618 -25.90 10.97 -12.38
CA LEU A 618 -25.59 12.40 -12.48
C LEU A 618 -25.42 12.84 -13.93
N LEU A 619 -24.69 12.08 -14.75
CA LEU A 619 -24.49 12.41 -16.16
C LEU A 619 -25.80 12.48 -16.95
N LYS A 620 -26.68 11.48 -16.79
CA LYS A 620 -27.99 11.43 -17.44
C LYS A 620 -28.91 12.58 -17.00
N ILE A 621 -28.78 13.03 -15.76
CA ILE A 621 -29.54 14.17 -15.22
C ILE A 621 -28.98 15.46 -15.81
N LEU A 622 -27.65 15.61 -15.84
CA LEU A 622 -26.97 16.80 -16.34
C LEU A 622 -27.27 17.04 -17.83
N GLU A 623 -27.35 16.00 -18.65
CA GLU A 623 -27.69 16.07 -20.09
C GLU A 623 -29.00 16.80 -20.34
N LYS A 624 -29.97 16.69 -19.43
CA LYS A 624 -31.30 17.40 -19.54
C LYS A 624 -31.15 18.91 -19.48
N TYR A 625 -30.09 19.41 -18.87
CA TYR A 625 -29.82 20.84 -18.70
C TYR A 625 -28.88 21.41 -19.79
N LYS A 626 -28.52 20.57 -20.76
CA LYS A 626 -27.65 20.95 -21.91
C LYS A 626 -26.34 21.60 -21.46
N PRO A 627 -25.51 20.91 -20.67
CA PRO A 627 -24.21 21.43 -20.27
C PRO A 627 -23.34 21.65 -21.50
N THR A 628 -22.34 22.49 -21.39
CA THR A 628 -21.30 22.58 -22.43
C THR A 628 -20.59 21.23 -22.56
N PRO A 629 -20.01 20.90 -23.73
CA PRO A 629 -19.24 19.67 -23.89
C PRO A 629 -18.08 19.55 -22.90
N GLN A 630 -17.50 20.67 -22.47
CA GLN A 630 -16.44 20.70 -21.46
C GLN A 630 -16.99 20.33 -20.08
N GLU A 631 -18.10 20.90 -19.63
CA GLU A 631 -18.71 20.62 -18.33
C GLU A 631 -19.13 19.15 -18.22
N TRP A 632 -19.73 18.61 -19.29
CA TRP A 632 -20.10 17.19 -19.34
C TRP A 632 -18.84 16.31 -19.19
N ARG A 633 -17.78 16.61 -19.96
CA ARG A 633 -16.51 15.89 -19.89
C ARG A 633 -15.84 16.01 -18.52
N THR A 634 -15.91 17.17 -17.87
CA THR A 634 -15.37 17.39 -16.52
C THR A 634 -16.03 16.45 -15.51
N ILE A 635 -17.37 16.37 -15.49
CA ILE A 635 -18.10 15.44 -14.60
C ILE A 635 -17.79 13.97 -14.95
N TRP A 636 -17.79 13.64 -16.25
CA TRP A 636 -17.48 12.31 -16.73
C TRP A 636 -16.08 11.85 -16.27
N MET A 637 -15.07 12.69 -16.50
CA MET A 637 -13.70 12.38 -16.12
C MET A 637 -13.49 12.30 -14.61
N TRP A 638 -14.15 13.18 -13.88
CA TRP A 638 -14.11 13.13 -12.43
C TRP A 638 -14.65 11.79 -11.89
N ILE A 639 -15.72 11.28 -12.48
CA ILE A 639 -16.25 9.95 -12.12
C ILE A 639 -15.25 8.86 -12.49
N GLU A 640 -14.69 8.90 -13.70
CA GLU A 640 -13.74 7.87 -14.17
C GLU A 640 -12.38 7.94 -13.46
N SER A 641 -11.99 9.06 -12.87
CA SER A 641 -10.78 9.19 -12.05
C SER A 641 -11.02 8.94 -10.55
N GLY A 642 -12.05 8.14 -10.18
CA GLY A 642 -12.32 7.76 -8.81
C GLY A 642 -13.08 8.79 -7.98
N ALA A 643 -13.61 9.83 -8.62
CA ALA A 643 -14.40 10.91 -8.00
C ALA A 643 -13.71 11.54 -6.76
N PRO A 644 -12.47 12.03 -6.87
CA PRO A 644 -11.72 12.57 -5.74
C PRO A 644 -12.39 13.82 -5.15
N TYR A 645 -12.30 13.96 -3.82
CA TYR A 645 -12.73 15.15 -3.11
C TYR A 645 -11.67 16.25 -3.18
N ALA A 646 -10.43 15.88 -2.93
CA ALA A 646 -9.27 16.75 -3.13
C ALA A 646 -8.43 16.20 -4.30
N GLY A 647 -8.19 17.03 -5.30
CA GLY A 647 -7.31 16.72 -6.43
C GLY A 647 -5.83 16.96 -6.13
N THR A 648 -5.47 16.99 -4.87
CA THR A 648 -4.10 17.18 -4.35
C THR A 648 -3.89 16.37 -3.09
N TYR A 649 -2.71 15.78 -2.95
CA TYR A 649 -2.34 15.09 -1.71
C TYR A 649 -2.19 16.03 -0.52
N ALA A 650 -1.88 17.31 -0.75
CA ALA A 650 -1.89 18.32 0.30
C ALA A 650 -3.27 18.49 0.96
N GLY A 651 -4.34 18.11 0.26
CA GLY A 651 -5.72 18.17 0.75
C GLY A 651 -6.11 17.04 1.70
N LEU A 652 -5.28 16.02 1.86
CA LEU A 652 -5.50 14.93 2.81
C LEU A 652 -5.22 15.40 4.23
N ARG A 653 -5.98 14.87 5.19
CA ARG A 653 -5.92 15.30 6.59
C ARG A 653 -4.93 14.47 7.38
N ASN A 654 -4.07 15.12 8.13
CA ASN A 654 -3.27 14.47 9.16
C ASN A 654 -4.11 14.19 10.42
N ALA A 655 -3.53 13.50 11.40
CA ALA A 655 -4.21 13.14 12.65
C ALA A 655 -4.77 14.35 13.41
N GLU A 656 -4.08 15.49 13.40
CA GLU A 656 -4.51 16.73 14.07
C GLU A 656 -5.75 17.34 13.40
N GLN A 657 -5.76 17.40 12.06
CA GLN A 657 -6.89 17.91 11.28
C GLN A 657 -8.08 16.97 11.36
N GLN A 658 -7.84 15.65 11.40
CA GLN A 658 -8.89 14.66 11.63
C GLN A 658 -9.48 14.80 13.04
N ALA A 659 -8.66 14.90 14.05
CA ALA A 659 -9.09 15.13 15.43
C ALA A 659 -9.83 16.48 15.59
N ALA A 660 -9.48 17.52 14.82
CA ALA A 660 -10.22 18.78 14.80
C ALA A 660 -11.64 18.59 14.26
N SER A 661 -11.82 17.78 13.20
CA SER A 661 -13.15 17.43 12.67
C SER A 661 -14.01 16.70 13.72
N GLU A 662 -13.41 15.77 14.44
CA GLU A 662 -14.07 15.02 15.53
C GLU A 662 -14.43 15.94 16.72
N ARG A 663 -13.50 16.80 17.15
CA ARG A 663 -13.76 17.79 18.22
C ARG A 663 -14.84 18.77 17.83
N ALA A 664 -14.86 19.25 16.60
CA ALA A 664 -15.89 20.17 16.12
C ALA A 664 -17.29 19.55 16.21
N ALA A 665 -17.45 18.33 15.72
CA ALA A 665 -18.72 17.60 15.82
C ALA A 665 -19.06 17.27 17.29
N GLY A 666 -18.08 16.79 18.05
CA GLY A 666 -18.23 16.46 19.48
C GLY A 666 -18.65 17.68 20.32
N THR A 667 -18.09 18.86 20.05
CA THR A 667 -18.47 20.12 20.73
C THR A 667 -19.95 20.44 20.52
N VAL A 668 -20.48 20.21 19.33
CA VAL A 668 -21.91 20.43 19.05
C VAL A 668 -22.75 19.43 19.85
N PHE A 669 -22.48 18.13 19.74
CA PHE A 669 -23.33 17.10 20.33
C PHE A 669 -23.18 17.01 21.85
N GLN A 670 -22.02 17.23 22.42
CA GLN A 670 -21.83 17.29 23.86
C GLN A 670 -22.39 18.58 24.47
N GLY A 671 -22.13 19.72 23.83
CA GLY A 671 -22.63 21.03 24.27
C GLY A 671 -24.15 21.19 24.20
N CYS A 672 -24.82 20.34 23.42
CA CYS A 672 -26.27 20.38 23.23
C CYS A 672 -26.98 19.12 23.73
N ARG A 673 -26.31 18.26 24.48
CA ARG A 673 -26.84 16.96 24.93
C ARG A 673 -28.20 17.10 25.61
N GLU A 674 -28.34 18.08 26.51
CA GLU A 674 -29.60 18.33 27.22
C GLU A 674 -30.72 18.82 26.31
N VAL A 675 -30.41 19.67 25.32
CA VAL A 675 -31.36 20.11 24.31
C VAL A 675 -31.80 18.93 23.49
N LEU A 676 -30.90 18.12 23.01
CA LEU A 676 -31.19 16.91 22.23
C LEU A 676 -32.04 15.91 23.02
N GLN A 677 -31.74 15.71 24.30
CA GLN A 677 -32.54 14.86 25.19
C GLN A 677 -33.94 15.40 25.40
N ARG A 678 -34.07 16.71 25.67
CA ARG A 678 -35.36 17.34 25.99
C ARG A 678 -36.24 17.49 24.76
N ARG A 679 -35.69 17.83 23.61
CA ARG A 679 -36.47 18.20 22.41
C ARG A 679 -36.51 17.10 21.34
N CYS A 680 -35.56 16.19 21.31
CA CYS A 680 -35.42 15.24 20.23
C CYS A 680 -35.58 13.77 20.65
N ALA A 681 -35.31 13.41 21.93
CA ALA A 681 -35.28 12.03 22.38
C ALA A 681 -36.65 11.33 22.38
N THR A 682 -37.76 12.09 22.39
CA THR A 682 -39.11 11.52 22.30
C THR A 682 -39.32 10.76 20.98
N CYS A 683 -38.81 11.29 19.87
CA CYS A 683 -38.92 10.71 18.54
C CYS A 683 -37.63 9.95 18.13
N HIS A 684 -36.46 10.42 18.56
CA HIS A 684 -35.16 9.81 18.34
C HIS A 684 -34.72 9.11 19.63
N LYS A 685 -35.02 7.82 19.75
CA LYS A 685 -34.81 7.03 20.98
C LYS A 685 -33.36 7.12 21.50
N PRO A 686 -33.15 7.05 22.85
CA PRO A 686 -31.84 7.31 23.49
C PRO A 686 -30.67 6.47 23.02
N GLN A 687 -30.91 5.30 22.46
CA GLN A 687 -29.88 4.45 21.85
C GLN A 687 -29.27 5.06 20.57
N ALA A 688 -29.87 6.10 20.02
CA ALA A 688 -29.40 6.87 18.87
C ALA A 688 -28.70 8.18 19.27
N LEU A 689 -28.65 8.55 20.56
CA LEU A 689 -27.99 9.77 21.07
C LEU A 689 -27.01 9.40 22.21
N PRO A 690 -25.73 9.68 22.09
CA PRO A 690 -25.01 10.39 21.04
C PRO A 690 -24.56 9.51 19.88
N GLY A 691 -25.32 8.48 19.59
CA GLY A 691 -25.14 7.70 18.39
C GLY A 691 -25.40 8.53 17.13
N PRO A 692 -25.19 7.98 15.94
CA PRO A 692 -25.46 8.70 14.72
C PRO A 692 -26.93 9.13 14.71
N ILE A 693 -27.16 10.44 14.65
CA ILE A 693 -28.50 10.95 14.34
C ILE A 693 -28.90 10.31 13.02
N PRO A 694 -30.11 9.73 12.91
CA PRO A 694 -30.50 9.03 11.71
C PRO A 694 -30.27 9.92 10.48
N MET A 695 -29.46 9.47 9.58
CA MET A 695 -29.35 10.09 8.27
C MET A 695 -30.74 10.19 7.65
N PRO A 696 -31.01 11.13 6.77
CA PRO A 696 -32.28 11.19 6.03
C PRO A 696 -32.60 9.92 5.24
N PHE A 697 -31.64 9.01 5.17
CA PHE A 697 -31.74 7.66 4.62
C PHE A 697 -30.92 6.71 5.52
N ASN A 698 -31.42 5.51 5.68
CA ASN A 698 -30.73 4.47 6.42
C ASN A 698 -29.61 3.88 5.54
N VAL A 699 -28.34 4.23 5.82
CA VAL A 699 -27.17 3.77 5.06
C VAL A 699 -27.07 2.24 5.07
N GLU A 700 -27.39 1.61 6.20
CA GLU A 700 -27.38 0.15 6.35
C GLU A 700 -28.46 -0.51 5.49
N GLU A 701 -29.66 0.05 5.50
CA GLU A 701 -30.76 -0.46 4.68
C GLU A 701 -30.46 -0.29 3.20
N ARG A 702 -29.90 0.84 2.81
CA ARG A 702 -29.44 1.08 1.44
C ARG A 702 -28.34 0.13 1.00
N ARG A 703 -27.37 -0.17 1.88
CA ARG A 703 -26.35 -1.15 1.63
C ARG A 703 -26.94 -2.54 1.38
N LYS A 704 -27.88 -2.97 2.22
CA LYS A 704 -28.62 -4.22 2.02
C LYS A 704 -29.35 -4.25 0.69
N GLN A 705 -30.02 -3.16 0.33
CA GLN A 705 -30.69 -3.04 -0.97
C GLN A 705 -29.72 -3.08 -2.14
N GLN A 706 -28.55 -2.44 -2.04
CA GLN A 706 -27.53 -2.50 -3.07
C GLN A 706 -26.95 -3.91 -3.22
N LEU A 707 -26.64 -4.58 -2.12
CA LEU A 707 -26.18 -5.96 -2.11
C LEU A 707 -27.23 -6.92 -2.70
N ALA A 708 -28.49 -6.78 -2.31
CA ALA A 708 -29.59 -7.59 -2.85
C ALA A 708 -29.82 -7.34 -4.34
N ALA A 709 -29.54 -6.13 -4.83
CA ALA A 709 -29.59 -5.76 -6.24
C ALA A 709 -28.32 -6.14 -7.04
N GLY A 710 -27.35 -6.85 -6.42
CA GLY A 710 -26.09 -7.22 -7.02
C GLY A 710 -25.20 -6.02 -7.37
N ARG A 711 -25.42 -4.87 -6.74
CA ARG A 711 -24.62 -3.66 -6.96
C ARG A 711 -23.41 -3.67 -6.05
N PRO A 712 -22.24 -3.17 -6.52
CA PRO A 712 -21.05 -3.11 -5.69
C PRO A 712 -21.28 -2.16 -4.51
N THR A 713 -20.91 -2.64 -3.34
CA THR A 713 -20.65 -1.78 -2.20
C THR A 713 -19.16 -1.52 -2.18
N GLY A 714 -18.74 -0.28 -2.12
CA GLY A 714 -17.30 0.06 -2.08
C GLY A 714 -16.64 -0.61 -0.86
N ILE A 715 -15.33 -0.82 -0.93
CA ILE A 715 -14.56 -1.36 0.20
C ILE A 715 -14.72 -0.48 1.43
N TYR A 716 -14.86 0.80 1.20
CA TYR A 716 -15.13 1.79 2.23
C TYR A 716 -16.43 1.51 2.97
N GLU A 717 -17.50 1.13 2.28
CA GLU A 717 -18.72 0.70 2.95
C GLU A 717 -18.51 -0.53 3.82
N ARG A 718 -17.61 -1.44 3.46
CA ARG A 718 -17.27 -2.61 4.29
C ARG A 718 -16.48 -2.24 5.55
N ILE A 719 -15.51 -1.34 5.43
CA ILE A 719 -14.66 -0.91 6.54
C ILE A 719 -15.42 0.04 7.47
N VAL A 720 -16.18 0.93 6.88
CA VAL A 720 -16.85 2.06 7.50
C VAL A 720 -18.07 1.67 8.33
N HIS A 721 -18.75 0.56 7.96
CA HIS A 721 -19.97 0.16 8.67
C HIS A 721 -19.75 -0.44 10.04
N THR A 722 -18.54 -0.79 10.40
CA THR A 722 -18.34 -1.49 11.67
C THR A 722 -17.76 -0.62 12.78
N ASN A 723 -16.85 0.31 12.53
CA ASN A 723 -16.26 1.13 13.62
C ASN A 723 -15.58 2.43 13.18
N ASP A 724 -15.62 2.83 11.91
CA ASP A 724 -14.86 3.98 11.45
C ASP A 724 -15.48 5.30 11.91
N PRO A 725 -14.73 6.18 12.61
CA PRO A 725 -15.19 7.53 12.97
C PRO A 725 -15.65 8.36 11.77
N ILE A 726 -15.02 8.20 10.61
CA ILE A 726 -15.35 8.97 9.40
C ILE A 726 -16.77 8.67 8.91
N ALA A 727 -17.20 7.42 8.94
CA ALA A 727 -18.58 7.10 8.55
C ALA A 727 -19.62 7.55 9.57
N ARG A 728 -19.30 7.41 10.86
CA ARG A 728 -20.12 8.03 11.89
C ARG A 728 -20.20 9.53 11.68
N LEU A 729 -19.08 10.18 11.35
CA LEU A 729 -18.99 11.61 11.13
C LEU A 729 -19.64 12.06 9.81
N SER A 730 -19.75 11.18 8.81
CA SER A 730 -20.48 11.46 7.57
C SER A 730 -21.98 11.58 7.78
N SER A 731 -22.52 10.93 8.82
CA SER A 731 -23.89 11.21 9.26
C SER A 731 -24.09 12.66 9.70
N TYR A 732 -23.00 13.40 9.87
CA TYR A 732 -23.00 14.81 10.26
C TYR A 732 -23.10 15.81 9.09
N ILE A 733 -23.62 15.41 7.94
CA ILE A 733 -24.22 16.37 6.99
C ILE A 733 -25.25 17.29 7.69
N LEU A 734 -25.70 16.91 8.87
CA LEU A 734 -26.55 17.70 9.74
C LEU A 734 -25.90 19.01 10.22
N LEU A 735 -24.57 19.09 10.22
CA LEU A 735 -23.80 20.26 10.64
C LEU A 735 -23.22 20.98 9.42
N ASN A 736 -23.57 22.25 9.29
CA ASN A 736 -23.04 23.14 8.28
C ASN A 736 -22.06 24.11 8.95
N PHE A 737 -20.77 23.95 8.69
CA PHE A 737 -19.73 24.81 9.26
C PHE A 737 -19.39 26.01 8.38
N THR A 738 -19.90 26.08 7.15
CA THR A 738 -19.84 27.30 6.33
C THR A 738 -20.88 28.30 6.79
N ARG A 739 -22.15 27.88 6.86
CA ARG A 739 -23.32 28.66 7.28
C ARG A 739 -24.06 27.94 8.41
N PRO A 740 -23.67 28.12 9.68
CA PRO A 740 -24.23 27.39 10.81
C PRO A 740 -25.75 27.37 10.88
N GLU A 741 -26.41 28.50 10.53
CA GLU A 741 -27.87 28.65 10.51
C GLU A 741 -28.56 27.78 9.43
N LYS A 742 -27.81 27.31 8.42
CA LYS A 742 -28.30 26.39 7.39
C LYS A 742 -28.03 24.92 7.74
N SER A 743 -27.64 24.63 8.96
CA SER A 743 -27.45 23.22 9.41
C SER A 743 -28.78 22.48 9.40
N PRO A 744 -28.89 21.32 8.73
CA PRO A 744 -30.09 20.47 8.77
C PRO A 744 -30.53 20.06 10.19
N LEU A 745 -29.58 20.01 11.16
CA LEU A 745 -29.89 19.83 12.58
C LEU A 745 -30.81 20.93 13.14
N LEU A 746 -30.66 22.16 12.63
CA LEU A 746 -31.52 23.31 13.01
C LEU A 746 -32.75 23.41 12.14
N LEU A 747 -32.59 23.25 10.82
CA LEU A 747 -33.65 23.43 9.84
C LEU A 747 -34.72 22.32 9.90
N GLY A 748 -34.31 21.09 10.25
CA GLY A 748 -35.23 19.96 10.36
C GLY A 748 -36.38 20.19 11.36
N PRO A 749 -36.08 20.55 12.62
CA PRO A 749 -37.06 20.81 13.67
C PRO A 749 -37.65 22.25 13.69
N LEU A 750 -37.13 23.18 12.88
CA LEU A 750 -37.65 24.53 12.77
C LEU A 750 -38.94 24.57 11.93
N ALA A 751 -39.93 25.34 12.39
CA ALA A 751 -41.19 25.55 11.68
C ALA A 751 -40.97 26.10 10.28
N ARG A 752 -41.83 25.76 9.33
CA ARG A 752 -41.73 26.20 7.94
C ARG A 752 -41.91 27.71 7.80
N GLU A 753 -42.83 28.29 8.59
CA GLU A 753 -43.09 29.73 8.64
C GLU A 753 -41.86 30.53 9.13
N ALA A 754 -40.97 29.87 9.87
CA ALA A 754 -39.70 30.43 10.31
C ALA A 754 -38.53 30.11 9.40
N GLY A 755 -38.77 29.51 8.22
CA GLY A 755 -37.73 29.15 7.25
C GLY A 755 -37.09 27.78 7.47
N GLY A 756 -37.69 26.93 8.31
CA GLY A 756 -37.26 25.57 8.58
C GLY A 756 -37.86 24.54 7.61
N PHE A 757 -37.50 23.26 7.82
CA PHE A 757 -38.05 22.16 7.03
C PHE A 757 -39.34 21.60 7.59
N GLY A 758 -39.61 21.83 8.88
CA GLY A 758 -40.77 21.23 9.57
C GLY A 758 -40.75 19.69 9.52
N SER A 759 -39.57 19.07 9.31
CA SER A 759 -39.46 17.61 9.08
C SER A 759 -39.61 16.80 10.36
N CYS A 760 -39.40 17.42 11.52
CA CYS A 760 -39.51 16.80 12.84
C CYS A 760 -40.76 17.31 13.61
N GLY A 761 -41.74 17.92 12.93
CA GLY A 761 -42.72 18.79 13.53
C GLY A 761 -42.12 20.15 13.88
N ASP A 762 -42.95 21.07 14.38
CA ASP A 762 -42.53 22.43 14.75
C ASP A 762 -41.97 22.45 16.17
N VAL A 763 -40.83 21.74 16.38
CA VAL A 763 -40.13 21.68 17.68
C VAL A 763 -39.66 23.07 18.09
N PHE A 764 -39.15 23.83 17.10
CA PHE A 764 -38.83 25.25 17.27
C PHE A 764 -39.79 26.08 16.40
N LYS A 765 -40.61 26.89 17.06
CA LYS A 765 -41.54 27.76 16.35
C LYS A 765 -40.86 28.89 15.60
N ASN A 766 -39.71 29.35 16.10
CA ASN A 766 -38.93 30.41 15.46
C ASN A 766 -37.47 30.37 15.93
N THR A 767 -36.61 31.19 15.36
CA THR A 767 -35.18 31.27 15.66
C THR A 767 -34.87 31.98 17.00
N SER A 768 -35.87 32.54 17.67
CA SER A 768 -35.67 33.13 19.00
C SER A 768 -35.82 32.15 20.16
N ASP A 769 -36.21 30.90 19.90
CA ASP A 769 -36.24 29.80 20.87
C ASP A 769 -34.84 29.64 21.51
N ALA A 770 -34.79 29.56 22.85
CA ALA A 770 -33.56 29.50 23.60
C ALA A 770 -32.73 28.24 23.24
N ASP A 771 -33.41 27.09 23.05
CA ASP A 771 -32.77 25.84 22.67
C ASP A 771 -32.23 25.86 21.23
N TYR A 772 -32.96 26.52 20.30
CA TYR A 772 -32.46 26.75 18.95
C TYR A 772 -31.14 27.56 18.95
N ARG A 773 -31.12 28.64 19.76
CA ARG A 773 -29.90 29.47 19.90
C ARG A 773 -28.75 28.72 20.49
N LEU A 774 -28.98 27.88 21.51
CA LEU A 774 -27.93 27.03 22.11
C LEU A 774 -27.34 26.08 21.07
N LEU A 775 -28.17 25.44 20.22
CA LEU A 775 -27.71 24.58 19.12
C LEU A 775 -26.91 25.39 18.09
N LEU A 776 -27.44 26.56 17.69
CA LEU A 776 -26.76 27.43 16.72
C LEU A 776 -25.34 27.87 17.23
N ASP A 777 -25.27 28.30 18.49
CA ASP A 777 -24.00 28.72 19.08
C ASP A 777 -23.02 27.57 19.24
N ALA A 778 -23.49 26.36 19.53
CA ALA A 778 -22.65 25.18 19.52
C ALA A 778 -22.09 24.87 18.12
N ILE A 779 -22.90 25.00 17.05
CA ILE A 779 -22.43 24.80 15.68
C ILE A 779 -21.42 25.88 15.28
N LYS A 780 -21.62 27.16 15.70
CA LYS A 780 -20.65 28.24 15.49
C LYS A 780 -19.30 27.93 16.17
N ARG A 781 -19.30 27.39 17.40
CA ARG A 781 -18.06 26.91 18.05
C ARG A 781 -17.41 25.79 17.25
N GLY A 782 -18.18 24.84 16.72
CA GLY A 782 -17.66 23.79 15.82
C GLY A 782 -17.02 24.39 14.55
N LYS A 783 -17.66 25.39 13.94
CA LYS A 783 -17.10 26.15 12.80
C LYS A 783 -15.73 26.73 13.15
N THR A 784 -15.59 27.43 14.28
CA THR A 784 -14.30 28.00 14.71
C THR A 784 -13.20 26.96 14.82
N ILE A 785 -13.51 25.74 15.34
CA ILE A 785 -12.54 24.64 15.42
C ILE A 785 -12.12 24.17 14.02
N ILE A 786 -13.06 24.06 13.09
CA ILE A 786 -12.77 23.64 11.71
C ILE A 786 -11.89 24.67 10.98
N GLU A 787 -12.25 25.95 11.07
CA GLU A 787 -11.48 27.03 10.45
C GLU A 787 -10.07 27.12 11.01
N ALA A 788 -9.89 27.00 12.32
CA ALA A 788 -8.57 26.98 12.98
C ALA A 788 -7.71 25.76 12.60
N SER A 789 -8.29 24.71 12.03
CA SER A 789 -7.52 23.55 11.57
C SER A 789 -6.84 23.75 10.22
N HIS A 790 -7.17 24.81 9.50
CA HIS A 790 -6.68 25.15 8.16
C HIS A 790 -6.75 23.97 7.17
N ARG A 791 -7.68 23.02 7.39
CA ARG A 791 -7.82 21.85 6.55
C ARG A 791 -8.37 22.18 5.16
N TYR A 792 -8.22 21.24 4.22
CA TYR A 792 -8.75 21.39 2.87
C TYR A 792 -10.24 21.68 2.85
N GLY A 793 -10.64 22.63 1.99
CA GLY A 793 -12.01 23.14 1.88
C GLY A 793 -12.32 24.30 2.82
N THR A 794 -11.43 24.68 3.75
CA THR A 794 -11.60 25.94 4.53
C THR A 794 -11.01 27.14 3.79
N PRO A 795 -11.49 28.38 4.04
CA PRO A 795 -10.99 29.58 3.35
C PRO A 795 -9.48 29.83 3.50
N GLU A 796 -8.93 29.45 4.65
CA GLU A 796 -7.50 29.62 4.96
C GLU A 796 -6.77 28.28 4.94
N PHE A 797 -7.03 27.43 3.94
CA PHE A 797 -6.36 26.15 3.79
C PHE A 797 -4.84 26.30 3.76
N ARG A 798 -4.16 25.43 4.51
CA ARG A 798 -2.70 25.28 4.51
C ARG A 798 -2.35 23.79 4.46
N PRO A 799 -1.35 23.39 3.66
CA PRO A 799 -0.87 22.03 3.68
C PRO A 799 -0.29 21.68 5.05
N ASN A 800 -0.53 20.46 5.52
CA ASN A 800 -0.04 20.03 6.82
C ASN A 800 1.50 19.86 6.84
N ARG A 801 2.06 19.82 8.04
CA ARG A 801 3.52 19.78 8.28
C ARG A 801 4.19 18.54 7.65
N GLN A 802 3.50 17.40 7.63
CA GLN A 802 4.05 16.16 7.07
C GLN A 802 4.21 16.28 5.55
N TYR A 803 3.22 16.82 4.86
CA TYR A 803 3.31 17.08 3.42
C TYR A 803 4.47 18.04 3.10
N VAL A 804 4.55 19.15 3.81
CA VAL A 804 5.62 20.16 3.63
C VAL A 804 7.00 19.55 3.89
N ARG A 805 7.15 18.72 4.93
CA ARG A 805 8.41 18.04 5.26
C ARG A 805 8.85 17.13 4.10
N GLU A 806 7.95 16.28 3.59
CA GLU A 806 8.31 15.38 2.51
C GLU A 806 8.61 16.14 1.20
N MET A 807 7.88 17.19 0.89
CA MET A 807 8.18 18.03 -0.27
C MET A 807 9.56 18.69 -0.17
N LYS A 808 9.98 19.13 1.02
CA LYS A 808 11.35 19.62 1.26
C LYS A 808 12.38 18.51 1.11
N ARG A 809 12.14 17.35 1.73
CA ARG A 809 13.02 16.17 1.64
C ARG A 809 13.23 15.70 0.22
N PHE A 810 12.20 15.78 -0.62
CA PHE A 810 12.24 15.41 -2.02
C PHE A 810 12.84 16.51 -2.92
N GLY A 811 13.18 17.67 -2.36
CA GLY A 811 13.76 18.80 -3.09
C GLY A 811 12.75 19.57 -3.95
N ILE A 812 11.45 19.43 -3.67
CA ILE A 812 10.37 20.14 -4.37
C ILE A 812 10.15 21.52 -3.76
N LEU A 813 10.16 21.61 -2.44
CA LEU A 813 10.12 22.88 -1.71
C LEU A 813 11.51 23.24 -1.17
N PRO A 814 11.84 24.54 -1.09
CA PRO A 814 13.05 25.00 -0.42
C PRO A 814 13.11 24.56 1.05
N ALA A 815 14.30 24.32 1.57
CA ALA A 815 14.47 23.86 2.96
C ALA A 815 13.92 24.85 4.00
N ASP A 816 13.97 26.16 3.71
CA ASP A 816 13.49 27.26 4.55
C ASP A 816 12.01 27.61 4.31
N PHE A 817 11.31 26.95 3.40
CA PHE A 817 9.89 27.20 3.13
C PHE A 817 9.04 27.14 4.41
N ASN A 818 8.20 28.16 4.62
CA ASN A 818 7.26 28.23 5.73
C ASN A 818 5.81 28.39 5.22
N PRO A 819 4.94 27.37 5.42
CA PRO A 819 3.56 27.41 4.94
C PRO A 819 2.70 28.48 5.64
N ASP A 820 3.12 28.97 6.81
CA ASP A 820 2.36 30.00 7.55
C ASP A 820 2.55 31.41 6.97
N SER A 821 3.67 31.65 6.28
CA SER A 821 4.01 32.95 5.72
C SER A 821 4.00 32.98 4.17
N THR A 822 4.07 31.84 3.51
CA THR A 822 4.26 31.74 2.05
C THR A 822 3.13 30.92 1.43
N PRO A 823 2.20 31.54 0.70
CA PRO A 823 1.19 30.81 -0.07
C PRO A 823 1.83 29.92 -1.13
N ILE A 824 1.27 28.73 -1.36
CA ILE A 824 1.69 27.84 -2.44
C ILE A 824 0.49 27.33 -3.23
N ASN A 825 0.72 27.10 -4.52
CA ASN A 825 -0.20 26.34 -5.35
C ASN A 825 0.08 24.82 -5.16
N VAL A 826 -0.68 24.17 -4.30
CA VAL A 826 -0.48 22.75 -3.97
C VAL A 826 -0.64 21.82 -5.19
N PHE A 827 -1.45 22.18 -6.17
CA PHE A 827 -1.59 21.41 -7.41
C PHE A 827 -0.29 21.44 -8.24
N GLU A 828 0.38 22.58 -8.31
CA GLU A 828 1.68 22.69 -8.98
C GLU A 828 2.79 21.94 -8.23
N ILE A 829 2.76 21.98 -6.90
CA ILE A 829 3.72 21.24 -6.06
C ILE A 829 3.57 19.73 -6.30
N ASP A 830 2.33 19.20 -6.30
CA ASP A 830 2.09 17.79 -6.61
C ASP A 830 2.58 17.43 -8.03
N GLN A 831 2.37 18.30 -9.03
CA GLN A 831 2.88 18.07 -10.37
C GLN A 831 4.42 18.03 -10.41
N GLN A 832 5.09 18.92 -9.67
CA GLN A 832 6.56 18.89 -9.56
C GLN A 832 7.04 17.62 -8.86
N TYR A 833 6.36 17.19 -7.80
CA TYR A 833 6.66 15.93 -7.10
C TYR A 833 6.55 14.75 -8.06
N TRP A 834 5.43 14.56 -8.76
CA TRP A 834 5.26 13.46 -9.71
C TRP A 834 6.30 13.49 -10.82
N ARG A 835 6.62 14.67 -11.37
CA ARG A 835 7.71 14.81 -12.35
C ARG A 835 9.07 14.36 -11.81
N SER A 836 9.34 14.57 -10.53
CA SER A 836 10.60 14.15 -9.90
C SER A 836 10.75 12.64 -9.76
N LEU A 837 9.70 11.86 -9.98
CA LEU A 837 9.70 10.41 -9.90
C LEU A 837 10.16 9.73 -11.20
N TRP A 838 10.20 10.47 -12.29
CA TRP A 838 10.52 9.94 -13.61
C TRP A 838 11.91 10.38 -14.11
N PRO A 839 12.54 9.57 -14.96
CA PRO A 839 13.80 9.97 -15.58
C PRO A 839 13.65 11.32 -16.32
N ALA A 840 14.69 12.14 -16.26
CA ALA A 840 14.70 13.49 -16.88
C ALA A 840 14.49 13.49 -18.41
N SER A 841 14.63 12.34 -19.07
CA SER A 841 14.38 12.14 -20.48
C SER A 841 12.89 12.13 -20.88
N GLN A 842 11.97 12.07 -19.90
CA GLN A 842 10.54 12.15 -20.20
C GLN A 842 10.14 13.61 -20.40
N PRO A 843 9.67 14.02 -21.61
CA PRO A 843 9.17 15.37 -21.79
C PRO A 843 7.96 15.58 -20.85
N PRO A 844 7.75 16.80 -20.35
CA PRO A 844 6.48 17.11 -19.71
C PRO A 844 5.38 16.74 -20.71
N LEU A 845 4.40 15.95 -20.29
CA LEU A 845 3.15 15.82 -21.02
C LEU A 845 2.71 17.25 -21.30
N ALA A 846 2.53 17.61 -22.58
CA ALA A 846 2.32 18.98 -23.02
C ALA A 846 1.18 19.63 -22.22
N MET A 847 1.56 20.23 -21.11
CA MET A 847 0.76 21.23 -20.43
C MET A 847 1.25 22.56 -20.99
N GLU A 848 0.63 22.99 -22.06
CA GLU A 848 0.74 24.39 -22.43
C GLU A 848 0.33 25.23 -21.22
N SER A 849 1.31 25.95 -20.69
CA SER A 849 1.09 27.02 -19.74
C SER A 849 0.04 27.95 -20.32
N ARG A 850 -1.12 28.00 -19.70
CA ARG A 850 -2.09 29.05 -20.01
C ARG A 850 -1.82 30.25 -19.11
N PRO A 851 -1.94 31.46 -19.68
CA PRO A 851 -1.82 32.70 -18.96
C PRO A 851 -2.92 32.86 -17.89
#